data_9c44db95e8268ef33a68491ac4ef7cf2
#
_entry.id   9c44db95e8268ef33a68491ac4ef7cf2
#
_cell.length_a   1.000
_cell.length_b   1.000
_cell.length_c   1.000
_cell.angle_alpha   90.00
_cell.angle_beta   90.00
_cell.angle_gamma   90.00
#
_symmetry.space_group_name_H-M   'P 1'
#
loop_
_entity.id
_entity.type
_entity.pdbx_description
1 polymer ?
#
loop_
_entity_poly.entity_id
_entity_poly.type
_entity_poly.pdbx_seq_one_letter_code
_entity_poly.pdbx_strand_id
1 'polypeptide(L)'
;MKKLIIAEKPSVAKNIADATASSRKNGYFEGEYYVITWAFGHLLQLYDARDYDPEMRSWKIEKFPYIPEKFLYKIKSDGKNKEKPDSGVVQQMNTIKNLMERKDIEGIISATDDDREGQIIADEIINYISPQKPVERILLNEWTAEEVNRGLNNLKSNEEMKSLQDAGFGRQIADWLIGINLTSVATLKYRNKQNIRLLNVGRVLMPTLKIIYDRDKEIADFKVTKYYKLKGIFQTEEKKDFDSIYYVKGNEKFDNPEELKEIQEKIHGRNGEVVSKKITKKNEYPPYLFNLSGLQGYVTSKYKGWTSDKVLKTAQQLYEKKFITYPRTASVVLDESLKEKTAKVLNIHKKNCPYEEMIQFKSTKRIFDSKKVESHSAIIPTYMQPAKLSESERIVYEAVKNRFLAQFMPIAVAEDTVLHIKMQETDIPGEFVAKGKVQLEPGWKLIEGIDAKETILPPVQKGNILPLIKSEINEVERKPPKPHTEKTLLKVMETCGKKYEEKEEEQMMMAILSGFSIGTPATRAETIKKLKDAGYIKAKGKSLTCTDLGKMLVETFPARELFDLEYTGRLEKTLSDIEKKKFTKDDFLSMIKQFVIESVDKIKNDTVFGGPVILEPLHTEPVGICPECGAPIIETARAFGCSAWKKGCKFAIWKDDRFITSLGKKVSYEMVKILLEHGKVGFRGCVSKRGNKFSAYFYYEKDEKTKRYNWRLEFIDTNPPS
;
A
#
# COMPACT_ATOMS: atom_id res chain seq x y z
N MET A 1 7.01 -6.23 44.79
CA MET A 1 6.70 -5.09 43.92
C MET A 1 6.57 -5.61 42.49
N LYS A 2 5.67 -5.04 41.68
CA LYS A 2 5.39 -5.49 40.32
C LYS A 2 5.63 -4.35 39.33
N LYS A 3 5.87 -4.67 38.04
CA LYS A 3 5.88 -3.67 36.97
C LYS A 3 4.59 -3.77 36.12
N LEU A 4 4.07 -2.62 35.72
CA LEU A 4 2.90 -2.54 34.82
C LEU A 4 3.36 -2.50 33.37
N ILE A 5 2.95 -3.48 32.57
CA ILE A 5 3.21 -3.53 31.13
C ILE A 5 1.99 -3.00 30.39
N ILE A 6 2.21 -2.04 29.49
CA ILE A 6 1.18 -1.47 28.61
C ILE A 6 1.47 -1.94 27.19
N ALA A 7 0.68 -2.88 26.68
CA ALA A 7 0.77 -3.38 25.32
C ALA A 7 -0.05 -2.51 24.33
N GLU A 8 0.30 -2.54 23.06
CA GLU A 8 -0.44 -1.77 22.03
C GLU A 8 -1.85 -2.31 21.79
N LYS A 9 -2.04 -3.66 21.96
CA LYS A 9 -3.29 -4.36 21.64
C LYS A 9 -3.54 -5.52 22.60
N PRO A 10 -4.81 -5.95 22.74
CA PRO A 10 -5.16 -7.10 23.59
C PRO A 10 -4.43 -8.39 23.20
N SER A 11 -4.21 -8.62 21.90
CA SER A 11 -3.48 -9.80 21.39
C SER A 11 -2.02 -9.82 21.85
N VAL A 12 -1.36 -8.65 21.83
CA VAL A 12 0.02 -8.48 22.32
C VAL A 12 0.07 -8.67 23.83
N ALA A 13 -0.85 -8.07 24.59
CA ALA A 13 -0.95 -8.25 26.03
C ALA A 13 -1.09 -9.74 26.40
N LYS A 14 -1.91 -10.49 25.66
CA LYS A 14 -2.05 -11.93 25.82
C LYS A 14 -0.74 -12.67 25.56
N ASN A 15 -0.02 -12.30 24.49
CA ASN A 15 1.27 -12.92 24.15
C ASN A 15 2.30 -12.73 25.27
N ILE A 16 2.34 -11.54 25.88
CA ILE A 16 3.21 -11.25 27.03
C ILE A 16 2.74 -12.03 28.27
N ALA A 17 1.42 -12.08 28.53
CA ALA A 17 0.85 -12.81 29.66
C ALA A 17 1.16 -14.31 29.59
N ASP A 18 1.04 -14.91 28.38
CA ASP A 18 1.38 -16.31 28.12
C ASP A 18 2.89 -16.57 28.42
N ALA A 19 3.76 -15.64 28.00
CA ALA A 19 5.21 -15.75 28.22
C ALA A 19 5.64 -15.57 29.68
N THR A 20 4.86 -14.82 30.48
CA THR A 20 5.14 -14.50 31.89
C THR A 20 4.26 -15.29 32.88
N ALA A 21 3.54 -16.31 32.43
CA ALA A 21 2.60 -17.11 33.21
C ALA A 21 1.57 -16.24 33.99
N SER A 22 1.11 -15.14 33.39
CA SER A 22 0.15 -14.24 34.02
C SER A 22 -1.29 -14.64 33.72
N SER A 23 -2.16 -14.63 34.73
CA SER A 23 -3.56 -15.03 34.66
C SER A 23 -4.48 -13.85 34.29
N ARG A 24 -5.57 -14.14 33.58
CA ARG A 24 -6.55 -13.14 33.13
C ARG A 24 -7.37 -12.59 34.29
N LYS A 25 -7.52 -11.27 34.31
CA LYS A 25 -8.40 -10.48 35.16
C LYS A 25 -9.35 -9.63 34.30
N ASN A 26 -10.18 -8.82 34.92
CA ASN A 26 -11.07 -7.91 34.18
C ASN A 26 -10.30 -6.69 33.67
N GLY A 27 -10.03 -6.63 32.37
CA GLY A 27 -9.32 -5.53 31.72
C GLY A 27 -7.78 -5.62 31.77
N TYR A 28 -7.18 -6.67 32.36
CA TYR A 28 -5.74 -6.88 32.44
C TYR A 28 -5.38 -8.35 32.70
N PHE A 29 -4.08 -8.67 32.73
CA PHE A 29 -3.53 -9.93 33.22
C PHE A 29 -2.63 -9.63 34.44
N GLU A 30 -2.49 -10.58 35.33
CA GLU A 30 -1.66 -10.43 36.52
C GLU A 30 -0.90 -11.72 36.84
N GLY A 31 0.40 -11.58 37.02
CA GLY A 31 1.33 -12.61 37.44
C GLY A 31 2.07 -12.20 38.71
N GLU A 32 3.12 -12.93 39.04
CA GLU A 32 3.96 -12.68 40.20
C GLU A 32 4.69 -11.34 40.11
N TYR A 33 5.32 -11.05 38.95
CA TYR A 33 6.17 -9.88 38.72
C TYR A 33 5.53 -8.80 37.88
N TYR A 34 4.49 -9.14 37.10
CA TYR A 34 3.92 -8.23 36.09
C TYR A 34 2.40 -8.12 36.20
N VAL A 35 1.93 -6.91 35.98
CA VAL A 35 0.53 -6.60 35.65
C VAL A 35 0.54 -6.11 34.22
N ILE A 36 -0.32 -6.69 33.34
CA ILE A 36 -0.26 -6.44 31.91
C ILE A 36 -1.62 -5.94 31.44
N THR A 37 -1.65 -4.74 30.89
CA THR A 37 -2.85 -4.17 30.26
C THR A 37 -2.52 -3.75 28.82
N TRP A 38 -3.46 -3.12 28.12
CA TRP A 38 -3.31 -2.83 26.71
C TRP A 38 -4.00 -1.54 26.30
N ALA A 39 -3.60 -1.00 25.14
CA ALA A 39 -4.31 0.00 24.38
C ALA A 39 -5.11 -0.65 23.23
N PHE A 40 -5.81 0.15 22.42
CA PHE A 40 -6.45 -0.24 21.17
C PHE A 40 -5.85 0.52 19.98
N GLY A 41 -4.53 0.68 19.96
CA GLY A 41 -3.85 1.75 19.25
C GLY A 41 -3.99 3.06 20.03
N HIS A 42 -4.02 4.21 19.37
CA HIS A 42 -4.22 5.48 20.07
C HIS A 42 -5.54 5.51 20.84
N LEU A 43 -5.46 5.68 22.16
CA LEU A 43 -6.61 5.95 23.05
C LEU A 43 -6.91 7.45 23.15
N LEU A 44 -5.90 8.26 22.86
CA LEU A 44 -5.99 9.71 22.85
C LEU A 44 -5.95 10.24 21.41
N GLN A 45 -6.38 11.46 21.24
CA GLN A 45 -6.26 12.22 20.01
C GLN A 45 -5.96 13.67 20.34
N LEU A 46 -5.27 14.38 19.46
CA LEU A 46 -5.11 15.83 19.59
C LEU A 46 -6.48 16.51 19.64
N TYR A 47 -6.56 17.60 20.37
CA TYR A 47 -7.72 18.48 20.31
C TYR A 47 -7.99 18.89 18.88
N ASP A 48 -9.27 18.95 18.51
CA ASP A 48 -9.73 19.58 17.28
C ASP A 48 -9.79 21.10 17.50
N ALA A 49 -9.78 21.92 16.46
CA ALA A 49 -9.86 23.37 16.56
C ALA A 49 -11.02 23.84 17.45
N ARG A 50 -12.17 23.15 17.37
CA ARG A 50 -13.37 23.42 18.20
C ARG A 50 -13.21 23.11 19.69
N ASP A 51 -12.24 22.30 20.09
CA ASP A 51 -11.97 21.98 21.49
C ASP A 51 -11.18 23.13 22.15
N TYR A 52 -10.42 23.88 21.37
CA TYR A 52 -9.73 25.10 21.82
C TYR A 52 -10.65 26.34 21.74
N ASP A 53 -11.38 26.48 20.63
CA ASP A 53 -12.28 27.60 20.37
C ASP A 53 -13.65 27.05 19.94
N PRO A 54 -14.69 27.15 20.79
CA PRO A 54 -16.05 26.69 20.47
C PRO A 54 -16.65 27.31 19.19
N GLU A 55 -16.22 28.52 18.79
CA GLU A 55 -16.69 29.15 17.56
C GLU A 55 -16.18 28.43 16.30
N MET A 56 -15.10 27.62 16.42
CA MET A 56 -14.58 26.77 15.34
C MET A 56 -15.46 25.56 15.04
N ARG A 57 -16.60 25.38 15.72
CA ARG A 57 -17.66 24.41 15.32
C ARG A 57 -18.19 24.73 13.92
N SER A 58 -18.28 26.01 13.58
CA SER A 58 -18.58 26.50 12.24
C SER A 58 -17.33 27.14 11.66
N TRP A 59 -16.66 26.44 10.78
CA TRP A 59 -15.44 26.96 10.17
C TRP A 59 -15.70 28.28 9.45
N LYS A 60 -14.92 29.29 9.76
CA LYS A 60 -14.86 30.58 9.06
C LYS A 60 -13.45 30.77 8.52
N ILE A 61 -13.34 31.19 7.26
CA ILE A 61 -12.05 31.26 6.56
C ILE A 61 -11.10 32.26 7.21
N GLU A 62 -11.64 33.29 7.87
CA GLU A 62 -10.89 34.36 8.54
C GLU A 62 -10.13 33.82 9.79
N LYS A 63 -10.63 32.76 10.42
CA LYS A 63 -10.01 32.14 11.59
C LYS A 63 -8.81 31.22 11.28
N PHE A 64 -8.49 31.05 10.03
CA PHE A 64 -7.32 30.29 9.60
C PHE A 64 -6.17 31.23 9.16
N PRO A 65 -4.86 30.87 9.36
CA PRO A 65 -4.42 29.57 9.90
C PRO A 65 -4.70 29.47 11.40
N TYR A 66 -5.14 28.28 11.83
CA TYR A 66 -5.35 27.97 13.24
C TYR A 66 -4.15 27.20 13.79
N ILE A 67 -3.37 27.84 14.65
CA ILE A 67 -2.14 27.31 15.24
C ILE A 67 -2.23 27.48 16.76
N PRO A 68 -2.52 26.41 17.52
CA PRO A 68 -2.61 26.51 18.97
C PRO A 68 -1.22 26.72 19.59
N GLU A 69 -1.15 27.44 20.70
CA GLU A 69 0.09 27.65 21.46
C GLU A 69 0.63 26.32 22.02
N LYS A 70 -0.30 25.49 22.55
CA LYS A 70 0.00 24.15 23.08
C LYS A 70 -0.88 23.09 22.44
N PHE A 71 -0.29 21.95 22.10
CA PHE A 71 -1.04 20.82 21.59
C PHE A 71 -1.54 19.94 22.75
N LEU A 72 -2.86 19.91 22.92
CA LEU A 72 -3.53 19.18 24.01
C LEU A 72 -4.16 17.90 23.47
N TYR A 73 -4.32 16.93 24.35
CA TYR A 73 -4.91 15.64 24.06
C TYR A 73 -6.22 15.42 24.80
N LYS A 74 -7.13 14.71 24.18
CA LYS A 74 -8.38 14.22 24.76
C LYS A 74 -8.57 12.75 24.46
N ILE A 75 -9.42 12.09 25.23
CA ILE A 75 -9.87 10.72 24.94
C ILE A 75 -10.52 10.70 23.56
N LYS A 76 -10.18 9.69 22.77
CA LYS A 76 -10.68 9.52 21.41
C LYS A 76 -12.20 9.57 21.34
N SER A 77 -12.70 10.33 20.38
CA SER A 77 -14.13 10.50 20.17
C SER A 77 -14.78 9.25 19.57
N ASP A 78 -16.05 9.02 19.90
CA ASP A 78 -16.87 7.97 19.29
C ASP A 78 -16.97 8.16 17.77
N GLY A 79 -16.87 7.05 17.05
CA GLY A 79 -16.89 7.08 15.58
C GLY A 79 -18.21 7.55 14.96
N LYS A 80 -19.31 7.44 15.70
CA LYS A 80 -20.67 7.86 15.27
C LYS A 80 -21.05 9.24 15.82
N ASN A 81 -20.54 9.59 17.01
CA ASN A 81 -20.79 10.88 17.65
C ASN A 81 -19.49 11.51 18.14
N LYS A 82 -18.89 12.33 17.28
CA LYS A 82 -17.61 12.99 17.55
C LYS A 82 -17.63 13.99 18.72
N GLU A 83 -18.78 14.30 19.28
CA GLU A 83 -18.93 15.17 20.45
C GLU A 83 -18.79 14.41 21.77
N LYS A 84 -18.89 13.08 21.73
CA LYS A 84 -18.75 12.21 22.89
C LYS A 84 -17.46 11.39 22.80
N PRO A 85 -16.81 11.14 23.93
CA PRO A 85 -15.70 10.19 23.95
C PRO A 85 -16.23 8.76 23.69
N ASP A 86 -15.39 7.92 23.11
CA ASP A 86 -15.68 6.50 22.95
C ASP A 86 -15.71 5.82 24.34
N SER A 87 -16.83 5.20 24.67
CA SER A 87 -17.06 4.60 25.99
C SER A 87 -16.09 3.45 26.30
N GLY A 88 -15.72 2.66 25.31
CA GLY A 88 -14.75 1.59 25.46
C GLY A 88 -13.35 2.13 25.73
N VAL A 89 -12.99 3.24 25.06
CA VAL A 89 -11.72 3.92 25.30
C VAL A 89 -11.67 4.56 26.70
N VAL A 90 -12.77 5.20 27.14
CA VAL A 90 -12.88 5.74 28.50
C VAL A 90 -12.66 4.64 29.55
N GLN A 91 -13.34 3.51 29.38
CA GLN A 91 -13.20 2.39 30.30
C GLN A 91 -11.76 1.88 30.35
N GLN A 92 -11.10 1.75 29.20
CA GLN A 92 -9.73 1.27 29.13
C GLN A 92 -8.73 2.29 29.75
N MET A 93 -8.90 3.58 29.48
CA MET A 93 -8.09 4.63 30.09
C MET A 93 -8.22 4.62 31.64
N ASN A 94 -9.44 4.45 32.16
CA ASN A 94 -9.66 4.31 33.59
C ASN A 94 -8.99 3.05 34.16
N THR A 95 -9.04 1.94 33.44
CA THR A 95 -8.35 0.70 33.83
C THR A 95 -6.83 0.95 33.93
N ILE A 96 -6.24 1.54 32.89
CA ILE A 96 -4.80 1.85 32.86
C ILE A 96 -4.42 2.79 34.00
N LYS A 97 -5.20 3.87 34.22
CA LYS A 97 -4.98 4.83 35.30
C LYS A 97 -5.00 4.17 36.67
N ASN A 98 -6.05 3.38 36.98
CA ASN A 98 -6.19 2.67 38.23
C ASN A 98 -5.02 1.69 38.48
N LEU A 99 -4.55 1.01 37.44
CA LEU A 99 -3.39 0.13 37.55
C LEU A 99 -2.09 0.91 37.77
N MET A 100 -1.90 2.06 37.12
CA MET A 100 -0.74 2.91 37.35
C MET A 100 -0.68 3.48 38.77
N GLU A 101 -1.83 3.74 39.41
CA GLU A 101 -1.95 4.29 40.77
C GLU A 101 -1.78 3.24 41.87
N ARG A 102 -1.75 1.94 41.55
CA ARG A 102 -1.54 0.86 42.53
C ARG A 102 -0.21 1.04 43.28
N LYS A 103 -0.25 0.82 44.58
CA LYS A 103 0.94 0.96 45.46
C LYS A 103 1.97 -0.13 45.27
N ASP A 104 1.55 -1.33 44.81
CA ASP A 104 2.43 -2.45 44.53
C ASP A 104 3.09 -2.40 43.14
N ILE A 105 2.75 -1.40 42.32
CA ILE A 105 3.40 -1.12 41.04
C ILE A 105 4.53 -0.14 41.24
N GLU A 106 5.77 -0.56 40.97
CA GLU A 106 7.00 0.26 41.15
C GLU A 106 7.46 0.94 39.85
N GLY A 107 7.07 0.42 38.66
CA GLY A 107 7.48 0.95 37.37
C GLY A 107 6.52 0.55 36.24
N ILE A 108 6.67 1.22 35.11
CA ILE A 108 5.84 1.04 33.92
C ILE A 108 6.73 0.57 32.78
N ILE A 109 6.30 -0.41 32.02
CA ILE A 109 6.96 -0.89 30.80
C ILE A 109 6.05 -0.62 29.60
N SER A 110 6.51 0.21 28.66
CA SER A 110 5.88 0.37 27.37
C SER A 110 6.23 -0.81 26.46
N ALA A 111 5.21 -1.54 26.01
CA ALA A 111 5.32 -2.72 25.15
C ALA A 111 4.45 -2.55 23.90
N THR A 112 4.63 -1.43 23.23
CA THR A 112 4.01 -1.11 21.94
C THR A 112 4.97 -1.46 20.80
N ASP A 113 4.51 -1.42 19.55
CA ASP A 113 5.33 -1.72 18.38
C ASP A 113 6.59 -0.83 18.34
N ASP A 114 7.70 -1.36 17.84
CA ASP A 114 8.99 -0.64 17.82
C ASP A 114 9.08 0.26 16.57
N ASP A 115 8.20 1.26 16.51
CA ASP A 115 8.24 2.33 15.53
C ASP A 115 7.78 3.67 16.15
N ARG A 116 7.84 4.77 15.37
CA ARG A 116 7.40 6.11 15.81
C ARG A 116 5.98 6.12 16.34
N GLU A 117 5.08 5.38 15.68
CA GLU A 117 3.66 5.32 16.02
C GLU A 117 3.48 4.57 17.35
N GLY A 118 4.09 3.39 17.49
CA GLY A 118 4.05 2.60 18.71
C GLY A 118 4.64 3.37 19.90
N GLN A 119 5.74 4.10 19.71
CA GLN A 119 6.33 4.91 20.78
C GLN A 119 5.32 5.94 21.31
N ILE A 120 4.70 6.73 20.44
CA ILE A 120 3.78 7.78 20.91
C ILE A 120 2.45 7.24 21.43
N ILE A 121 1.99 6.04 21.00
CA ILE A 121 0.77 5.42 21.58
C ILE A 121 0.91 5.26 23.09
N ALA A 122 2.04 4.74 23.56
CA ALA A 122 2.27 4.59 25.01
C ALA A 122 2.56 5.92 25.68
N ASP A 123 3.39 6.76 25.06
CA ASP A 123 3.81 8.05 25.63
C ASP A 123 2.64 9.03 25.78
N GLU A 124 1.66 9.03 24.87
CA GLU A 124 0.42 9.80 25.01
C GLU A 124 -0.32 9.42 26.29
N ILE A 125 -0.49 8.12 26.55
CA ILE A 125 -1.18 7.60 27.74
C ILE A 125 -0.41 7.97 29.01
N ILE A 126 0.91 7.75 29.01
CA ILE A 126 1.79 8.04 30.14
C ILE A 126 1.81 9.53 30.44
N ASN A 127 1.99 10.38 29.43
CA ASN A 127 2.00 11.84 29.60
C ASN A 127 0.63 12.38 30.04
N TYR A 128 -0.48 11.81 29.57
CA TYR A 128 -1.83 12.21 29.93
C TYR A 128 -2.17 11.89 31.40
N ILE A 129 -1.72 10.71 31.88
CA ILE A 129 -1.93 10.29 33.29
C ILE A 129 -0.86 10.90 34.22
N SER A 130 0.37 11.09 33.69
CA SER A 130 1.52 11.67 34.38
C SER A 130 1.89 10.94 35.69
N PRO A 131 2.12 9.62 35.69
CA PRO A 131 2.47 8.89 36.89
C PRO A 131 3.86 9.24 37.39
N GLN A 132 4.04 9.28 38.73
CA GLN A 132 5.36 9.51 39.36
C GLN A 132 6.12 8.18 39.51
N LYS A 133 6.34 7.46 38.42
CA LYS A 133 6.99 6.15 38.37
C LYS A 133 7.95 6.07 37.20
N PRO A 134 9.07 5.34 37.30
CA PRO A 134 9.99 5.14 36.20
C PRO A 134 9.31 4.41 35.03
N VAL A 135 9.65 4.83 33.83
CA VAL A 135 9.12 4.24 32.60
C VAL A 135 10.27 3.61 31.83
N GLU A 136 10.08 2.36 31.47
CA GLU A 136 10.99 1.56 30.65
C GLU A 136 10.32 1.15 29.35
N ARG A 137 11.12 0.76 28.38
CA ARG A 137 10.70 0.37 27.05
C ARG A 137 11.21 -1.04 26.71
N ILE A 138 10.32 -1.90 26.25
CA ILE A 138 10.70 -3.16 25.62
C ILE A 138 10.70 -3.02 24.09
N LEU A 139 11.76 -3.46 23.44
CA LEU A 139 11.91 -3.42 21.98
C LEU A 139 11.93 -4.84 21.43
N LEU A 140 10.94 -5.21 20.62
CA LEU A 140 10.74 -6.57 20.11
C LEU A 140 10.38 -6.56 18.61
N ASN A 141 10.98 -7.51 17.88
CA ASN A 141 10.66 -7.76 16.48
C ASN A 141 9.60 -8.86 16.29
N GLU A 142 9.26 -9.60 17.34
CA GLU A 142 8.24 -10.65 17.37
C GLU A 142 7.73 -10.90 18.79
N TRP A 143 6.57 -11.54 18.91
CA TRP A 143 5.91 -11.78 20.20
C TRP A 143 5.98 -13.25 20.66
N THR A 144 7.03 -13.98 20.28
CA THR A 144 7.29 -15.33 20.79
C THR A 144 7.72 -15.28 22.25
N ALA A 145 7.48 -16.36 23.02
CA ALA A 145 7.79 -16.37 24.45
C ALA A 145 9.30 -16.17 24.73
N GLU A 146 10.16 -16.75 23.87
CA GLU A 146 11.62 -16.59 23.97
C GLU A 146 12.02 -15.12 23.82
N GLU A 147 11.46 -14.44 22.81
CA GLU A 147 11.79 -13.03 22.52
C GLU A 147 11.23 -12.07 23.58
N VAL A 148 10.01 -12.34 24.09
CA VAL A 148 9.42 -11.55 25.18
C VAL A 148 10.29 -11.64 26.43
N ASN A 149 10.71 -12.84 26.84
CA ASN A 149 11.57 -13.02 28.00
C ASN A 149 12.95 -12.37 27.81
N ARG A 150 13.52 -12.48 26.61
CA ARG A 150 14.77 -11.79 26.28
C ARG A 150 14.61 -10.27 26.39
N GLY A 151 13.50 -9.72 25.87
CA GLY A 151 13.23 -8.28 25.92
C GLY A 151 13.00 -7.78 27.33
N LEU A 152 12.28 -8.50 28.18
CA LEU A 152 12.06 -8.15 29.59
C LEU A 152 13.36 -8.11 30.41
N ASN A 153 14.37 -8.92 30.01
CA ASN A 153 15.71 -8.89 30.62
C ASN A 153 16.62 -7.76 30.06
N ASN A 154 16.18 -7.07 28.99
CA ASN A 154 16.97 -6.05 28.30
C ASN A 154 16.13 -4.77 28.07
N LEU A 155 15.45 -4.29 29.11
CA LEU A 155 14.65 -3.07 29.05
C LEU A 155 15.54 -1.85 28.85
N LYS A 156 15.03 -0.87 28.13
CA LYS A 156 15.63 0.46 27.93
C LYS A 156 14.90 1.49 28.77
N SER A 157 15.60 2.52 29.26
CA SER A 157 14.90 3.68 29.80
C SER A 157 14.07 4.36 28.70
N ASN A 158 12.84 4.79 29.00
CA ASN A 158 12.03 5.53 28.04
C ASN A 158 12.66 6.89 27.67
N GLU A 159 13.55 7.41 28.49
CA GLU A 159 14.32 8.63 28.17
C GLU A 159 15.29 8.42 27.00
N GLU A 160 15.84 7.19 26.85
CA GLU A 160 16.66 6.85 25.70
C GLU A 160 15.88 6.94 24.38
N MET A 161 14.55 6.79 24.44
CA MET A 161 13.64 6.87 23.28
C MET A 161 13.18 8.30 22.95
N LYS A 162 13.72 9.33 23.64
CA LYS A 162 13.31 10.72 23.47
C LYS A 162 13.33 11.19 22.00
N SER A 163 14.34 10.82 21.24
CA SER A 163 14.45 11.22 19.83
C SER A 163 13.40 10.54 18.95
N LEU A 164 13.06 9.28 19.23
CA LEU A 164 11.96 8.55 18.55
C LEU A 164 10.60 9.16 18.91
N GLN A 165 10.40 9.50 20.19
CA GLN A 165 9.22 10.20 20.69
C GLN A 165 9.07 11.57 19.99
N ASP A 166 10.13 12.36 19.94
CA ASP A 166 10.11 13.68 19.31
C ASP A 166 9.80 13.62 17.81
N ALA A 167 10.32 12.63 17.10
CA ALA A 167 9.98 12.38 15.70
C ALA A 167 8.50 11.96 15.52
N GLY A 168 7.99 11.11 16.42
CA GLY A 168 6.59 10.68 16.43
C GLY A 168 5.63 11.85 16.67
N PHE A 169 5.81 12.61 17.74
CA PHE A 169 5.00 13.80 18.03
C PHE A 169 5.17 14.89 16.99
N GLY A 170 6.40 15.13 16.51
CA GLY A 170 6.66 16.09 15.43
C GLY A 170 5.84 15.78 14.20
N ARG A 171 5.81 14.50 13.78
CA ARG A 171 5.00 14.03 12.66
C ARG A 171 3.50 14.20 12.91
N GLN A 172 3.00 13.77 14.06
CA GLN A 172 1.58 13.83 14.41
C GLN A 172 1.08 15.29 14.40
N ILE A 173 1.83 16.20 15.00
CA ILE A 173 1.51 17.64 15.04
C ILE A 173 1.58 18.25 13.64
N ALA A 174 2.59 17.92 12.83
CA ALA A 174 2.71 18.40 11.45
C ALA A 174 1.52 17.94 10.58
N ASP A 175 1.15 16.67 10.68
CA ASP A 175 0.00 16.11 9.93
C ASP A 175 -1.32 16.77 10.40
N TRP A 176 -1.46 17.09 11.69
CA TRP A 176 -2.59 17.83 12.23
C TRP A 176 -2.63 19.28 11.69
N LEU A 177 -1.52 20.02 11.79
CA LEU A 177 -1.42 21.42 11.34
C LEU A 177 -1.75 21.55 9.85
N ILE A 178 -1.16 20.70 9.00
CA ILE A 178 -1.42 20.70 7.56
C ILE A 178 -2.85 20.26 7.29
N GLY A 179 -3.29 19.20 7.94
CA GLY A 179 -4.63 18.62 7.73
C GLY A 179 -5.76 19.57 8.07
N ILE A 180 -5.76 20.12 9.30
CA ILE A 180 -6.85 21.00 9.76
C ILE A 180 -6.88 22.33 8.97
N ASN A 181 -5.72 22.95 8.77
CA ASN A 181 -5.66 24.25 8.12
C ASN A 181 -5.95 24.16 6.62
N LEU A 182 -5.22 23.32 5.88
CA LEU A 182 -5.34 23.32 4.43
C LEU A 182 -6.62 22.64 3.96
N THR A 183 -7.06 21.55 4.63
CA THR A 183 -8.36 20.92 4.31
C THR A 183 -9.52 21.86 4.59
N SER A 184 -9.50 22.57 5.73
CA SER A 184 -10.60 23.46 6.09
C SER A 184 -10.67 24.68 5.17
N VAL A 185 -9.54 25.36 4.95
CA VAL A 185 -9.50 26.56 4.10
C VAL A 185 -9.83 26.20 2.64
N ALA A 186 -9.27 25.11 2.10
CA ALA A 186 -9.60 24.64 0.76
C ALA A 186 -11.09 24.28 0.64
N THR A 187 -11.63 23.58 1.64
CA THR A 187 -13.06 23.23 1.65
C THR A 187 -13.94 24.47 1.70
N LEU A 188 -13.60 25.46 2.52
CA LEU A 188 -14.37 26.70 2.65
C LEU A 188 -14.27 27.57 1.38
N LYS A 189 -13.07 27.75 0.86
CA LYS A 189 -12.80 28.59 -0.33
C LYS A 189 -13.50 28.05 -1.58
N TYR A 190 -13.42 26.73 -1.78
CA TYR A 190 -13.86 26.08 -3.03
C TYR A 190 -15.23 25.38 -2.90
N ARG A 191 -15.89 25.48 -1.74
CA ARG A 191 -17.24 24.98 -1.54
C ARG A 191 -18.25 25.79 -2.34
N ASN A 192 -19.09 25.12 -3.12
CA ASN A 192 -20.29 25.73 -3.69
C ASN A 192 -21.55 25.15 -3.06
N LYS A 193 -22.74 25.75 -3.32
CA LYS A 193 -24.02 25.30 -2.75
C LYS A 193 -24.39 23.85 -3.09
N GLN A 194 -23.78 23.31 -4.13
CA GLN A 194 -24.07 21.98 -4.66
C GLN A 194 -23.03 20.94 -4.22
N ASN A 195 -21.85 21.37 -3.73
CA ASN A 195 -20.78 20.48 -3.32
C ASN A 195 -20.29 20.79 -1.90
N ILE A 196 -20.65 19.90 -0.96
CA ILE A 196 -20.29 20.01 0.46
C ILE A 196 -19.15 19.02 0.82
N ARG A 197 -18.51 18.41 -0.17
CA ARG A 197 -17.47 17.42 0.07
C ARG A 197 -16.22 18.07 0.64
N LEU A 198 -15.61 17.41 1.65
CA LEU A 198 -14.30 17.82 2.16
C LEU A 198 -13.22 17.66 1.08
N LEU A 199 -12.46 18.71 0.85
CA LEU A 199 -11.26 18.70 0.04
C LEU A 199 -10.08 18.29 0.90
N ASN A 200 -9.89 16.97 1.05
CA ASN A 200 -8.79 16.45 1.86
C ASN A 200 -7.44 16.86 1.28
N VAL A 201 -6.65 17.55 2.08
CA VAL A 201 -5.29 17.97 1.76
C VAL A 201 -4.33 17.36 2.77
N GLY A 202 -3.20 16.85 2.33
CA GLY A 202 -2.24 16.23 3.24
C GLY A 202 -0.88 16.03 2.60
N ARG A 203 0.14 16.08 3.44
CA ARG A 203 1.57 16.03 3.12
C ARG A 203 1.98 14.80 2.30
N VAL A 204 1.42 13.64 2.56
CA VAL A 204 1.68 12.39 1.83
C VAL A 204 0.64 12.14 0.73
N LEU A 205 -0.57 12.68 0.91
CA LEU A 205 -1.70 12.46 0.02
C LEU A 205 -1.48 13.13 -1.36
N MET A 206 -1.07 14.40 -1.34
CA MET A 206 -0.92 15.19 -2.58
C MET A 206 0.22 14.71 -3.48
N PRO A 207 1.44 14.44 -3.00
CA PRO A 207 2.50 13.93 -3.86
C PRO A 207 2.18 12.52 -4.39
N THR A 208 1.47 11.68 -3.62
CA THR A 208 1.01 10.38 -4.12
C THR A 208 0.01 10.53 -5.27
N LEU A 209 -0.89 11.52 -5.18
CA LEU A 209 -1.80 11.86 -6.29
C LEU A 209 -1.02 12.33 -7.52
N LYS A 210 0.00 13.17 -7.33
CA LYS A 210 0.87 13.68 -8.41
C LYS A 210 1.56 12.57 -9.19
N ILE A 211 2.07 11.53 -8.52
CA ILE A 211 2.70 10.38 -9.17
C ILE A 211 1.71 9.71 -10.16
N ILE A 212 0.46 9.53 -9.75
CA ILE A 212 -0.55 8.90 -10.61
C ILE A 212 -0.91 9.83 -11.76
N TYR A 213 -1.06 11.13 -11.48
CA TYR A 213 -1.34 12.15 -12.50
C TYR A 213 -0.26 12.22 -13.56
N ASP A 214 1.01 12.24 -13.18
CA ASP A 214 2.14 12.31 -14.11
C ASP A 214 2.15 11.11 -15.06
N ARG A 215 1.84 9.92 -14.54
CA ARG A 215 1.71 8.72 -15.35
C ARG A 215 0.51 8.80 -16.31
N ASP A 216 -0.63 9.28 -15.85
CA ASP A 216 -1.81 9.45 -16.69
C ASP A 216 -1.54 10.47 -17.81
N LYS A 217 -0.80 11.55 -17.51
CA LYS A 217 -0.37 12.55 -18.47
C LYS A 217 0.64 11.97 -19.47
N GLU A 218 1.64 11.24 -19.00
CA GLU A 218 2.61 10.52 -19.85
C GLU A 218 1.91 9.58 -20.85
N ILE A 219 0.84 8.93 -20.42
CA ILE A 219 0.02 8.06 -21.28
C ILE A 219 -0.81 8.88 -22.28
N ALA A 220 -1.42 9.97 -21.83
CA ALA A 220 -2.27 10.83 -22.67
C ALA A 220 -1.46 11.58 -23.75
N ASP A 221 -0.28 12.07 -23.39
CA ASP A 221 0.61 12.80 -24.28
C ASP A 221 1.44 11.89 -25.21
N PHE A 222 1.33 10.56 -25.01
CA PHE A 222 2.11 9.59 -25.75
C PHE A 222 1.69 9.54 -27.21
N LYS A 223 2.64 9.87 -28.09
CA LYS A 223 2.46 9.73 -29.53
C LYS A 223 2.85 8.33 -29.98
N VAL A 224 1.92 7.62 -30.55
CA VAL A 224 2.19 6.30 -31.14
C VAL A 224 3.13 6.48 -32.31
N THR A 225 4.33 5.94 -32.19
CA THR A 225 5.31 5.87 -33.29
C THR A 225 5.57 4.41 -33.59
N LYS A 226 5.98 4.16 -34.82
CA LYS A 226 6.30 2.81 -35.30
C LYS A 226 7.80 2.66 -35.43
N TYR A 227 8.27 1.48 -35.32
CA TYR A 227 9.59 1.05 -35.74
C TYR A 227 9.50 -0.31 -36.38
N TYR A 228 10.50 -0.65 -37.16
CA TYR A 228 10.53 -1.87 -37.94
C TYR A 228 11.69 -2.74 -37.48
N LYS A 229 11.52 -4.06 -37.56
CA LYS A 229 12.56 -5.05 -37.34
C LYS A 229 12.59 -6.01 -38.51
N LEU A 230 13.78 -6.37 -38.98
CA LEU A 230 13.94 -7.44 -39.95
C LEU A 230 14.21 -8.74 -39.20
N LYS A 231 13.30 -9.67 -39.30
CA LYS A 231 13.40 -11.03 -38.77
C LYS A 231 13.91 -11.94 -39.87
N GLY A 232 14.91 -12.78 -39.60
CA GLY A 232 15.38 -13.83 -40.45
C GLY A 232 15.11 -15.19 -39.81
N ILE A 233 14.66 -16.17 -40.61
CA ILE A 233 14.50 -17.56 -40.21
C ILE A 233 15.58 -18.34 -40.93
N PHE A 234 16.51 -18.92 -40.16
CA PHE A 234 17.59 -19.76 -40.65
C PHE A 234 17.27 -21.23 -40.37
N GLN A 235 17.73 -22.10 -41.21
CA GLN A 235 17.54 -23.55 -41.09
C GLN A 235 18.89 -24.25 -40.95
N THR A 236 18.97 -25.22 -40.06
CA THR A 236 20.16 -26.11 -39.94
C THR A 236 20.13 -27.23 -40.97
N GLU A 237 21.24 -27.95 -41.13
CA GLU A 237 21.36 -29.15 -41.95
C GLU A 237 20.31 -30.21 -41.56
N GLU A 238 19.97 -30.30 -40.27
CA GLU A 238 18.96 -31.20 -39.74
C GLU A 238 17.52 -30.69 -39.97
N LYS A 239 17.33 -29.63 -40.78
CA LYS A 239 16.04 -28.99 -41.09
C LYS A 239 15.31 -28.45 -39.88
N LYS A 240 16.06 -27.93 -38.89
CA LYS A 240 15.50 -27.21 -37.73
C LYS A 240 15.59 -25.72 -37.98
N ASP A 241 14.44 -25.06 -37.92
CA ASP A 241 14.33 -23.60 -38.08
C ASP A 241 14.53 -22.89 -36.77
N PHE A 242 15.13 -21.69 -36.84
CA PHE A 242 15.22 -20.78 -35.68
C PHE A 242 15.17 -19.32 -36.12
N ASP A 243 14.67 -18.51 -35.21
CA ASP A 243 14.47 -17.08 -35.42
C ASP A 243 15.73 -16.27 -35.10
N SER A 244 15.95 -15.23 -35.90
CA SER A 244 16.99 -14.22 -35.66
C SER A 244 16.47 -12.83 -35.97
N ILE A 245 17.11 -11.80 -35.45
CA ILE A 245 16.80 -10.40 -35.72
C ILE A 245 18.04 -9.72 -36.29
N TYR A 246 17.83 -8.86 -37.26
CA TYR A 246 18.88 -8.06 -37.89
C TYR A 246 19.28 -6.88 -37.03
N TYR A 247 20.58 -6.68 -36.86
CA TYR A 247 21.18 -5.61 -36.07
C TYR A 247 22.21 -4.83 -36.91
N VAL A 248 22.20 -3.50 -36.74
CA VAL A 248 23.26 -2.61 -37.24
C VAL A 248 23.87 -1.87 -36.05
N LYS A 249 25.15 -2.05 -35.78
CA LYS A 249 25.85 -1.43 -34.64
C LYS A 249 25.12 -1.59 -33.30
N GLY A 250 24.52 -2.75 -33.08
CA GLY A 250 23.78 -3.07 -31.84
C GLY A 250 22.34 -2.58 -31.79
N ASN A 251 21.86 -1.88 -32.83
CA ASN A 251 20.47 -1.44 -32.93
C ASN A 251 19.63 -2.40 -33.79
N GLU A 252 18.47 -2.82 -33.29
CA GLU A 252 17.50 -3.71 -33.97
C GLU A 252 16.23 -2.97 -34.42
N LYS A 253 16.13 -1.66 -34.15
CA LYS A 253 14.93 -0.84 -34.40
C LYS A 253 15.25 0.17 -35.49
N PHE A 254 14.49 0.15 -36.54
CA PHE A 254 14.62 1.02 -37.69
C PHE A 254 13.36 1.88 -37.83
N ASP A 255 13.54 3.19 -38.03
CA ASP A 255 12.40 4.10 -38.18
C ASP A 255 11.88 4.12 -39.62
N ASN A 256 12.72 3.74 -40.63
CA ASN A 256 12.33 3.66 -42.03
C ASN A 256 12.28 2.20 -42.53
N PRO A 257 11.15 1.68 -43.00
CA PRO A 257 11.05 0.32 -43.52
C PRO A 257 11.76 0.13 -44.88
N GLU A 258 11.98 1.19 -45.67
CA GLU A 258 12.61 1.07 -47.00
C GLU A 258 14.05 0.60 -46.88
N GLU A 259 14.82 1.07 -45.87
CA GLU A 259 16.16 0.58 -45.57
C GLU A 259 16.18 -0.93 -45.35
N LEU A 260 15.16 -1.47 -44.69
CA LEU A 260 15.05 -2.91 -44.45
C LEU A 260 14.60 -3.68 -45.68
N LYS A 261 13.81 -3.08 -46.59
CA LYS A 261 13.43 -3.70 -47.87
C LYS A 261 14.65 -3.86 -48.78
N GLU A 262 15.50 -2.83 -48.89
CA GLU A 262 16.75 -2.92 -49.66
C GLU A 262 17.66 -4.03 -49.11
N ILE A 263 17.75 -4.15 -47.80
CA ILE A 263 18.51 -5.21 -47.14
C ILE A 263 17.86 -6.56 -47.43
N GLN A 264 16.54 -6.67 -47.33
CA GLN A 264 15.77 -7.90 -47.57
C GLN A 264 15.96 -8.41 -49.01
N GLU A 265 16.00 -7.52 -50.00
CA GLU A 265 16.28 -7.85 -51.39
C GLU A 265 17.71 -8.39 -51.56
N LYS A 266 18.70 -7.73 -50.96
CA LYS A 266 20.11 -8.16 -51.04
C LYS A 266 20.40 -9.52 -50.40
N ILE A 267 19.62 -9.90 -49.36
CA ILE A 267 19.81 -11.18 -48.67
C ILE A 267 18.93 -12.32 -49.22
N HIS A 268 18.03 -12.03 -50.14
CA HIS A 268 17.11 -13.04 -50.70
C HIS A 268 17.88 -14.15 -51.37
N GLY A 269 17.58 -15.41 -50.97
CA GLY A 269 18.23 -16.61 -51.53
C GLY A 269 19.70 -16.78 -51.12
N ARG A 270 20.21 -15.98 -50.20
CA ARG A 270 21.59 -16.06 -49.71
C ARG A 270 21.69 -16.90 -48.43
N ASN A 271 22.87 -17.43 -48.17
CA ASN A 271 23.21 -18.10 -46.93
C ASN A 271 23.81 -17.14 -45.92
N GLY A 272 23.65 -17.45 -44.65
CA GLY A 272 24.35 -16.79 -43.55
C GLY A 272 25.42 -17.70 -42.98
N GLU A 273 26.58 -17.10 -42.64
CA GLU A 273 27.66 -17.78 -41.92
C GLU A 273 27.61 -17.40 -40.45
N VAL A 274 27.68 -18.36 -39.55
CA VAL A 274 27.81 -18.15 -38.12
C VAL A 274 29.21 -17.68 -37.79
N VAL A 275 29.40 -16.37 -37.68
CA VAL A 275 30.70 -15.77 -37.41
C VAL A 275 31.06 -15.80 -35.93
N SER A 276 30.08 -15.88 -35.05
CA SER A 276 30.30 -15.95 -33.59
C SER A 276 29.21 -16.74 -32.90
N LYS A 277 29.62 -17.56 -31.92
CA LYS A 277 28.74 -18.22 -30.95
C LYS A 277 29.28 -17.91 -29.56
N LYS A 278 28.46 -17.24 -28.75
CA LYS A 278 28.80 -16.92 -27.36
C LYS A 278 27.81 -17.59 -26.42
N ILE A 279 28.34 -18.41 -25.53
CA ILE A 279 27.58 -19.05 -24.46
C ILE A 279 27.99 -18.39 -23.14
N THR A 280 27.01 -17.97 -22.36
CA THR A 280 27.26 -17.30 -21.07
C THR A 280 26.35 -17.88 -20.01
N LYS A 281 26.92 -18.46 -18.97
CA LYS A 281 26.17 -18.88 -17.78
C LYS A 281 25.90 -17.67 -16.90
N LYS A 282 24.64 -17.50 -16.51
CA LYS A 282 24.18 -16.42 -15.62
C LYS A 282 23.61 -16.97 -14.34
N ASN A 283 24.14 -16.49 -13.23
CA ASN A 283 23.59 -16.76 -11.92
C ASN A 283 22.39 -15.84 -11.69
N GLU A 284 21.22 -16.42 -11.41
CA GLU A 284 19.99 -15.72 -11.09
C GLU A 284 19.71 -15.90 -9.60
N TYR A 285 19.97 -14.85 -8.81
CA TYR A 285 19.77 -14.85 -7.36
C TYR A 285 18.28 -14.72 -7.02
N PRO A 286 17.81 -15.26 -5.86
CA PRO A 286 16.46 -15.03 -5.41
C PRO A 286 16.23 -13.55 -5.15
N PRO A 287 15.01 -13.01 -5.34
CA PRO A 287 14.71 -11.67 -4.90
C PRO A 287 14.96 -11.55 -3.39
N TYR A 288 15.33 -10.37 -2.91
CA TYR A 288 15.53 -10.13 -1.48
C TYR A 288 14.34 -10.57 -0.63
N LEU A 289 14.54 -10.75 0.66
CA LEU A 289 13.47 -10.93 1.63
C LEU A 289 12.44 -9.78 1.50
N PHE A 290 11.25 -9.99 2.02
CA PHE A 290 10.22 -8.96 1.95
C PHE A 290 10.42 -7.87 3.00
N ASN A 291 10.37 -6.62 2.57
CA ASN A 291 9.83 -5.53 3.35
C ASN A 291 8.31 -5.44 3.12
N LEU A 292 7.63 -4.52 3.79
CA LEU A 292 6.18 -4.40 3.66
C LEU A 292 5.73 -4.07 2.24
N SER A 293 6.35 -3.10 1.56
CA SER A 293 5.97 -2.72 0.20
C SER A 293 6.24 -3.82 -0.81
N GLY A 294 7.34 -4.56 -0.64
CA GLY A 294 7.65 -5.74 -1.45
C GLY A 294 6.59 -6.83 -1.32
N LEU A 295 6.18 -7.13 -0.07
CA LEU A 295 5.11 -8.09 0.22
C LEU A 295 3.76 -7.64 -0.37
N GLN A 296 3.40 -6.38 -0.17
CA GLN A 296 2.20 -5.77 -0.75
C GLN A 296 2.22 -5.85 -2.27
N GLY A 297 3.35 -5.48 -2.89
CA GLY A 297 3.54 -5.54 -4.33
C GLY A 297 3.45 -6.96 -4.89
N TYR A 298 4.01 -7.95 -4.20
CA TYR A 298 3.93 -9.36 -4.58
C TYR A 298 2.49 -9.87 -4.55
N VAL A 299 1.80 -9.71 -3.43
CA VAL A 299 0.44 -10.25 -3.24
C VAL A 299 -0.57 -9.55 -4.16
N THR A 300 -0.55 -8.21 -4.25
CA THR A 300 -1.48 -7.47 -5.13
C THR A 300 -1.26 -7.74 -6.60
N SER A 301 -0.03 -8.08 -7.02
CA SER A 301 0.27 -8.45 -8.40
C SER A 301 -0.16 -9.89 -8.74
N LYS A 302 -0.05 -10.82 -7.79
CA LYS A 302 -0.33 -12.24 -7.99
C LYS A 302 -1.82 -12.57 -7.82
N TYR A 303 -2.49 -11.96 -6.85
CA TYR A 303 -3.87 -12.31 -6.47
C TYR A 303 -4.87 -11.18 -6.85
N LYS A 304 -5.92 -11.55 -7.57
CA LYS A 304 -6.98 -10.60 -7.96
C LYS A 304 -7.83 -10.18 -6.74
N GLY A 305 -8.17 -8.89 -6.67
CA GLY A 305 -9.02 -8.36 -5.58
C GLY A 305 -8.27 -8.06 -4.27
N TRP A 306 -6.93 -8.23 -4.25
CA TRP A 306 -6.12 -7.81 -3.13
C TRP A 306 -5.70 -6.35 -3.24
N THR A 307 -5.69 -5.65 -2.10
CA THR A 307 -5.19 -4.28 -1.94
C THR A 307 -4.04 -4.25 -0.95
N SER A 308 -3.19 -3.25 -1.02
CA SER A 308 -2.06 -3.08 -0.09
C SER A 308 -2.54 -2.94 1.37
N ASP A 309 -3.69 -2.30 1.62
CA ASP A 309 -4.32 -2.23 2.94
C ASP A 309 -4.73 -3.62 3.46
N LYS A 310 -5.32 -4.47 2.60
CA LYS A 310 -5.66 -5.84 2.98
C LYS A 310 -4.42 -6.67 3.32
N VAL A 311 -3.34 -6.53 2.54
CA VAL A 311 -2.07 -7.23 2.82
C VAL A 311 -1.49 -6.79 4.16
N LEU A 312 -1.43 -5.48 4.43
CA LEU A 312 -0.94 -4.94 5.70
C LEU A 312 -1.73 -5.49 6.89
N LYS A 313 -3.06 -5.44 6.83
CA LYS A 313 -3.93 -5.95 7.90
C LYS A 313 -3.73 -7.44 8.15
N THR A 314 -3.58 -8.21 7.08
CA THR A 314 -3.35 -9.66 7.18
C THR A 314 -1.97 -9.97 7.76
N ALA A 315 -0.93 -9.24 7.32
CA ALA A 315 0.42 -9.37 7.86
C ALA A 315 0.46 -8.99 9.35
N GLN A 316 -0.24 -7.92 9.74
CA GLN A 316 -0.36 -7.53 11.14
C GLN A 316 -1.02 -8.62 12.00
N GLN A 317 -2.08 -9.27 11.48
CA GLN A 317 -2.73 -10.40 12.16
C GLN A 317 -1.78 -11.60 12.33
N LEU A 318 -0.97 -11.91 11.30
CA LEU A 318 0.01 -13.01 11.39
C LEU A 318 1.12 -12.69 12.41
N TYR A 319 1.58 -11.44 12.47
CA TYR A 319 2.52 -10.97 13.49
C TYR A 319 1.96 -11.11 14.92
N GLU A 320 0.73 -10.65 15.13
CA GLU A 320 0.04 -10.76 16.42
C GLU A 320 -0.20 -12.22 16.83
N LYS A 321 -0.36 -13.12 15.85
CA LYS A 321 -0.42 -14.58 16.04
C LYS A 321 0.95 -15.25 16.18
N LYS A 322 2.04 -14.49 16.18
CA LYS A 322 3.43 -14.96 16.32
C LYS A 322 3.95 -15.78 15.14
N PHE A 323 3.34 -15.71 13.96
CA PHE A 323 3.73 -16.52 12.82
C PHE A 323 4.76 -15.86 11.90
N ILE A 324 4.85 -14.53 11.92
CA ILE A 324 5.86 -13.76 11.20
C ILE A 324 6.45 -12.67 12.10
N THR A 325 7.63 -12.16 11.73
CA THR A 325 8.25 -11.00 12.38
C THR A 325 7.50 -9.70 12.04
N TYR A 326 7.85 -8.59 12.68
CA TYR A 326 7.21 -7.28 12.52
C TYR A 326 7.10 -6.86 11.05
N PRO A 327 5.89 -6.60 10.53
CA PRO A 327 5.71 -6.43 9.10
C PRO A 327 5.97 -5.01 8.59
N ARG A 328 5.99 -3.98 9.45
CA ARG A 328 6.12 -2.57 9.02
C ARG A 328 7.58 -2.15 8.90
N THR A 329 8.37 -2.92 8.19
CA THR A 329 9.80 -2.69 7.97
C THR A 329 10.09 -2.21 6.55
N ALA A 330 11.13 -1.37 6.42
CA ALA A 330 11.72 -0.99 5.12
C ALA A 330 12.85 -1.93 4.71
N SER A 331 13.45 -2.69 5.65
CA SER A 331 14.58 -3.58 5.39
C SER A 331 14.17 -4.83 4.61
N VAL A 332 15.07 -5.27 3.72
CA VAL A 332 14.96 -6.49 2.92
C VAL A 332 16.01 -7.52 3.29
N VAL A 333 16.78 -7.26 4.36
CA VAL A 333 17.83 -8.12 4.90
C VAL A 333 17.66 -8.29 6.40
N LEU A 334 18.38 -9.22 6.99
CA LEU A 334 18.39 -9.50 8.42
C LEU A 334 19.61 -8.88 9.10
N ASP A 335 19.47 -8.53 10.38
CA ASP A 335 20.59 -8.19 11.22
C ASP A 335 21.51 -9.41 11.43
N GLU A 336 22.82 -9.19 11.51
CA GLU A 336 23.80 -10.27 11.65
C GLU A 336 23.66 -11.04 12.96
N SER A 337 23.14 -10.42 14.03
CA SER A 337 22.84 -11.07 15.30
C SER A 337 21.76 -12.17 15.20
N LEU A 338 20.94 -12.12 14.15
CA LEU A 338 19.84 -13.08 13.93
C LEU A 338 20.29 -14.39 13.24
N LYS A 339 21.57 -14.61 12.94
CA LYS A 339 22.05 -15.80 12.20
C LYS A 339 21.64 -17.13 12.87
N GLU A 340 21.89 -17.28 14.15
CA GLU A 340 21.57 -18.52 14.88
C GLU A 340 20.05 -18.77 14.97
N LYS A 341 19.29 -17.72 15.28
CA LYS A 341 17.83 -17.77 15.30
C LYS A 341 17.27 -18.15 13.93
N THR A 342 17.78 -17.53 12.88
CA THR A 342 17.36 -17.81 11.50
C THR A 342 17.66 -19.25 11.10
N ALA A 343 18.78 -19.82 11.52
CA ALA A 343 19.11 -21.24 11.27
C ALA A 343 18.11 -22.19 11.96
N LYS A 344 17.71 -21.88 13.21
CA LYS A 344 16.64 -22.64 13.92
C LYS A 344 15.32 -22.56 13.16
N VAL A 345 14.88 -21.35 12.77
CA VAL A 345 13.64 -21.12 12.00
C VAL A 345 13.69 -21.87 10.67
N LEU A 346 14.82 -21.82 9.96
CA LEU A 346 15.01 -22.54 8.70
C LEU A 346 14.81 -24.05 8.87
N ASN A 347 15.44 -24.64 9.89
CA ASN A 347 15.33 -26.07 10.16
C ASN A 347 13.90 -26.53 10.46
N ILE A 348 13.07 -25.65 11.00
CA ILE A 348 11.66 -25.93 11.25
C ILE A 348 10.86 -25.87 9.95
N HIS A 349 11.07 -24.82 9.16
CA HIS A 349 10.23 -24.56 7.96
C HIS A 349 10.63 -25.35 6.72
N LYS A 350 11.87 -25.86 6.64
CA LYS A 350 12.28 -26.73 5.54
C LYS A 350 11.70 -28.15 5.66
N LYS A 351 11.38 -28.61 6.87
CA LYS A 351 10.82 -29.95 7.11
C LYS A 351 9.52 -30.11 6.31
N ASN A 352 9.38 -31.28 5.67
CA ASN A 352 8.25 -31.60 4.80
C ASN A 352 8.12 -30.71 3.54
N CYS A 353 9.15 -29.89 3.22
CA CYS A 353 9.23 -29.23 1.94
C CYS A 353 9.72 -30.24 0.88
N PRO A 354 9.14 -30.26 -0.34
CA PRO A 354 9.60 -31.15 -1.41
C PRO A 354 11.10 -31.02 -1.76
N TYR A 355 11.70 -29.90 -1.36
CA TYR A 355 13.11 -29.55 -1.65
C TYR A 355 13.95 -29.45 -0.38
N GLU A 356 13.57 -30.16 0.70
CA GLU A 356 14.22 -30.06 2.01
C GLU A 356 15.75 -30.26 1.97
N GLU A 357 16.23 -31.23 1.21
CA GLU A 357 17.64 -31.55 1.07
C GLU A 357 18.45 -30.45 0.36
N MET A 358 17.81 -29.69 -0.52
CA MET A 358 18.42 -28.58 -1.26
C MET A 358 18.51 -27.30 -0.41
N ILE A 359 17.72 -27.20 0.67
CA ILE A 359 17.65 -26.02 1.52
C ILE A 359 18.75 -26.07 2.57
N GLN A 360 19.79 -25.24 2.41
CA GLN A 360 20.94 -25.19 3.29
C GLN A 360 21.17 -23.78 3.83
N PHE A 361 21.50 -23.66 5.13
CA PHE A 361 21.78 -22.38 5.75
C PHE A 361 22.99 -21.70 5.08
N LYS A 362 22.86 -20.42 4.77
CA LYS A 362 23.89 -19.58 4.17
C LYS A 362 23.96 -18.25 4.90
N SER A 363 25.18 -17.82 5.26
CA SER A 363 25.45 -16.52 5.88
C SER A 363 26.07 -15.56 4.88
N THR A 364 25.27 -15.05 3.94
CA THR A 364 25.74 -14.09 2.92
C THR A 364 25.26 -12.67 3.24
N LYS A 365 25.95 -11.64 2.77
CA LYS A 365 25.53 -10.24 2.91
C LYS A 365 24.22 -9.92 2.20
N ARG A 366 23.77 -10.79 1.30
CA ARG A 366 22.45 -10.67 0.68
C ARG A 366 21.32 -11.02 1.66
N ILE A 367 21.60 -11.82 2.68
CA ILE A 367 20.64 -12.23 3.70
C ILE A 367 20.88 -11.48 5.01
N PHE A 368 22.14 -11.34 5.43
CA PHE A 368 22.53 -10.73 6.70
C PHE A 368 23.47 -9.54 6.47
N ASP A 369 23.00 -8.34 6.73
CA ASP A 369 23.76 -7.10 6.59
C ASP A 369 23.21 -6.03 7.54
N SER A 370 23.79 -5.94 8.76
CA SER A 370 23.35 -5.00 9.78
C SER A 370 23.42 -3.53 9.32
N LYS A 371 24.25 -3.20 8.33
CA LYS A 371 24.36 -1.84 7.79
C LYS A 371 23.11 -1.43 6.99
N LYS A 372 22.31 -2.41 6.55
CA LYS A 372 21.07 -2.23 5.78
C LYS A 372 19.81 -2.49 6.61
N VAL A 373 19.96 -2.50 7.93
CA VAL A 373 18.85 -2.60 8.89
C VAL A 373 18.83 -1.32 9.71
N GLU A 374 17.68 -0.65 9.81
CA GLU A 374 17.52 0.52 10.71
C GLU A 374 17.01 0.06 12.09
N SER A 375 15.72 -0.12 12.24
CA SER A 375 15.09 -0.58 13.48
C SER A 375 14.63 -2.05 13.39
N HIS A 376 14.17 -2.46 12.22
CA HIS A 376 13.64 -3.81 11.99
C HIS A 376 14.30 -4.50 10.82
N SER A 377 14.54 -5.79 10.98
CA SER A 377 14.95 -6.70 9.91
C SER A 377 13.79 -6.98 8.94
N ALA A 378 14.09 -7.63 7.82
CA ALA A 378 13.09 -8.07 6.86
C ALA A 378 12.04 -9.01 7.48
N ILE A 379 10.89 -9.14 6.82
CA ILE A 379 9.81 -10.01 7.23
C ILE A 379 10.17 -11.48 6.96
N ILE A 380 10.22 -12.29 8.01
CA ILE A 380 10.45 -13.73 7.94
C ILE A 380 9.43 -14.48 8.79
N PRO A 381 9.21 -15.79 8.59
CA PRO A 381 8.45 -16.60 9.53
C PRO A 381 9.19 -16.70 10.87
N THR A 382 8.44 -16.92 11.95
CA THR A 382 9.01 -17.28 13.27
C THR A 382 9.17 -18.81 13.38
N TYR A 383 9.63 -19.31 14.52
CA TYR A 383 9.66 -20.74 14.75
C TYR A 383 8.24 -21.37 15.00
N MET A 384 7.22 -20.52 15.14
CA MET A 384 5.84 -20.98 15.33
C MET A 384 5.23 -21.35 13.97
N GLN A 385 4.73 -22.59 13.89
CA GLN A 385 4.01 -23.06 12.70
C GLN A 385 2.50 -22.96 12.91
N PRO A 386 1.75 -22.36 11.96
CA PRO A 386 0.30 -22.27 12.10
C PRO A 386 -0.37 -23.62 11.83
N ALA A 387 -1.19 -24.08 12.77
CA ALA A 387 -2.03 -25.28 12.58
C ALA A 387 -3.23 -24.98 11.66
N LYS A 388 -3.78 -23.76 11.71
CA LYS A 388 -4.92 -23.34 10.89
C LYS A 388 -4.79 -21.85 10.53
N LEU A 389 -4.96 -21.56 9.24
CA LEU A 389 -4.99 -20.21 8.70
C LEU A 389 -6.26 -20.00 7.89
N SER A 390 -6.81 -18.80 7.92
CA SER A 390 -7.78 -18.36 6.92
C SER A 390 -7.12 -18.31 5.53
N GLU A 391 -7.90 -18.32 4.47
CA GLU A 391 -7.36 -18.21 3.10
C GLU A 391 -6.48 -16.97 2.92
N SER A 392 -6.90 -15.82 3.43
CA SER A 392 -6.11 -14.59 3.36
C SER A 392 -4.79 -14.70 4.13
N GLU A 393 -4.81 -15.25 5.32
CA GLU A 393 -3.60 -15.47 6.12
C GLU A 393 -2.65 -16.45 5.44
N ARG A 394 -3.19 -17.54 4.86
CA ARG A 394 -2.40 -18.53 4.14
C ARG A 394 -1.65 -17.91 2.95
N ILE A 395 -2.32 -17.08 2.15
CA ILE A 395 -1.69 -16.41 1.00
C ILE A 395 -0.50 -15.55 1.44
N VAL A 396 -0.65 -14.76 2.50
CA VAL A 396 0.42 -13.86 2.98
C VAL A 396 1.53 -14.67 3.67
N TYR A 397 1.17 -15.65 4.50
CA TYR A 397 2.12 -16.51 5.21
C TYR A 397 2.98 -17.32 4.24
N GLU A 398 2.36 -18.00 3.26
CA GLU A 398 3.09 -18.77 2.24
C GLU A 398 4.00 -17.87 1.40
N ALA A 399 3.57 -16.65 1.07
CA ALA A 399 4.44 -15.71 0.38
C ALA A 399 5.71 -15.41 1.18
N VAL A 400 5.57 -15.12 2.50
CA VAL A 400 6.70 -14.84 3.39
C VAL A 400 7.58 -16.08 3.57
N LYS A 401 6.98 -17.25 3.85
CA LYS A 401 7.70 -18.51 4.03
C LYS A 401 8.50 -18.91 2.78
N ASN A 402 7.86 -18.87 1.62
CA ASN A 402 8.51 -19.28 0.38
C ASN A 402 9.65 -18.34 0.00
N ARG A 403 9.49 -17.02 0.18
CA ARG A 403 10.55 -16.05 -0.02
C ARG A 403 11.73 -16.26 0.94
N PHE A 404 11.44 -16.64 2.19
CA PHE A 404 12.45 -16.99 3.18
C PHE A 404 13.21 -18.25 2.78
N LEU A 405 12.52 -19.35 2.46
CA LEU A 405 13.16 -20.60 2.05
C LEU A 405 13.99 -20.43 0.76
N ALA A 406 13.51 -19.61 -0.19
CA ALA A 406 14.20 -19.33 -1.44
C ALA A 406 15.61 -18.75 -1.24
N GLN A 407 15.86 -18.00 -0.14
CA GLN A 407 17.20 -17.47 0.17
C GLN A 407 18.22 -18.59 0.42
N PHE A 408 17.76 -19.72 0.89
CA PHE A 408 18.60 -20.85 1.32
C PHE A 408 18.63 -22.01 0.30
N MET A 409 17.92 -21.85 -0.82
CA MET A 409 18.01 -22.74 -1.98
C MET A 409 19.27 -22.48 -2.80
N PRO A 410 19.69 -23.43 -3.65
CA PRO A 410 20.71 -23.18 -4.68
C PRO A 410 20.32 -21.98 -5.55
N ILE A 411 21.32 -21.29 -6.06
CA ILE A 411 21.15 -20.21 -7.04
C ILE A 411 20.62 -20.84 -8.34
N ALA A 412 19.67 -20.19 -8.99
CA ALA A 412 19.23 -20.61 -10.30
C ALA A 412 20.31 -20.24 -11.34
N VAL A 413 20.57 -21.13 -12.29
CA VAL A 413 21.57 -20.93 -13.34
C VAL A 413 20.90 -21.02 -14.69
N ALA A 414 20.98 -19.96 -15.48
CA ALA A 414 20.55 -19.95 -16.87
C ALA A 414 21.75 -19.86 -17.80
N GLU A 415 21.61 -20.44 -18.99
CA GLU A 415 22.57 -20.32 -20.07
C GLU A 415 21.96 -19.47 -21.18
N ASP A 416 22.62 -18.35 -21.48
CA ASP A 416 22.30 -17.51 -22.62
C ASP A 416 23.23 -17.86 -23.77
N THR A 417 22.66 -18.21 -24.91
CA THR A 417 23.40 -18.42 -26.17
C THR A 417 23.09 -17.28 -27.12
N VAL A 418 24.11 -16.67 -27.67
CA VAL A 418 24.01 -15.63 -28.71
C VAL A 418 24.81 -16.07 -29.93
N LEU A 419 24.11 -16.16 -31.08
CA LEU A 419 24.70 -16.43 -32.38
C LEU A 419 24.70 -15.13 -33.20
N HIS A 420 25.85 -14.82 -33.81
CA HIS A 420 25.98 -13.77 -34.80
C HIS A 420 26.15 -14.39 -36.18
N ILE A 421 25.30 -14.03 -37.12
CA ILE A 421 25.23 -14.60 -38.47
C ILE A 421 25.39 -13.46 -39.47
N LYS A 422 26.45 -13.51 -40.27
CA LYS A 422 26.69 -12.61 -41.39
C LYS A 422 26.23 -13.22 -42.68
N MET A 423 25.54 -12.43 -43.51
CA MET A 423 25.10 -12.87 -44.84
C MET A 423 26.32 -12.93 -45.74
N GLN A 424 26.41 -14.04 -46.51
CA GLN A 424 27.46 -14.25 -47.48
C GLN A 424 27.17 -13.51 -48.78
N GLU A 425 28.19 -13.11 -49.49
CA GLU A 425 28.11 -12.46 -50.81
C GLU A 425 27.18 -11.20 -50.78
N THR A 426 27.19 -10.44 -49.69
CA THR A 426 26.42 -9.21 -49.54
C THR A 426 27.28 -8.12 -48.90
N ASP A 427 26.92 -6.84 -49.19
CA ASP A 427 27.54 -5.66 -48.63
C ASP A 427 26.68 -4.99 -47.56
N ILE A 428 25.74 -5.74 -46.93
CA ILE A 428 24.88 -5.19 -45.89
C ILE A 428 25.68 -4.81 -44.63
N PRO A 429 25.35 -3.66 -43.97
CA PRO A 429 26.15 -3.11 -42.87
C PRO A 429 25.99 -3.84 -41.53
N GLY A 430 25.12 -4.80 -41.44
CA GLY A 430 24.76 -5.48 -40.21
C GLY A 430 24.88 -6.99 -40.21
N GLU A 431 24.31 -7.61 -39.19
CA GLU A 431 24.31 -9.05 -39.00
C GLU A 431 22.98 -9.49 -38.36
N PHE A 432 22.63 -10.78 -38.53
CA PHE A 432 21.53 -11.38 -37.81
C PHE A 432 22.01 -11.92 -36.47
N VAL A 433 21.21 -11.68 -35.41
CA VAL A 433 21.51 -12.16 -34.06
C VAL A 433 20.37 -13.08 -33.60
N ALA A 434 20.69 -14.33 -33.29
CA ALA A 434 19.77 -15.25 -32.64
C ALA A 434 20.13 -15.39 -31.16
N LYS A 435 19.13 -15.36 -30.29
CA LYS A 435 19.29 -15.44 -28.83
C LYS A 435 18.51 -16.63 -28.29
N GLY A 436 19.22 -17.51 -27.60
CA GLY A 436 18.66 -18.62 -26.85
C GLY A 436 18.81 -18.39 -25.34
N LYS A 437 17.91 -18.97 -24.58
CA LYS A 437 18.01 -19.03 -23.12
C LYS A 437 17.46 -20.36 -22.64
N VAL A 438 18.28 -21.09 -21.85
CA VAL A 438 17.91 -22.37 -21.25
C VAL A 438 18.17 -22.30 -19.75
N GLN A 439 17.26 -22.84 -18.96
CA GLN A 439 17.43 -22.96 -17.50
C GLN A 439 18.22 -24.25 -17.23
N LEU A 440 19.47 -24.11 -16.82
CA LEU A 440 20.32 -25.26 -16.45
C LEU A 440 19.94 -25.80 -15.07
N GLU A 441 19.80 -24.89 -14.11
CA GLU A 441 19.40 -25.23 -12.75
C GLU A 441 18.27 -24.28 -12.29
N PRO A 442 17.09 -24.81 -11.94
CA PRO A 442 15.97 -23.97 -11.50
C PRO A 442 16.18 -23.36 -10.11
N GLY A 443 16.96 -24.04 -9.24
CA GLY A 443 17.30 -23.54 -7.90
C GLY A 443 16.11 -23.02 -7.11
N TRP A 444 16.22 -21.81 -6.56
CA TRP A 444 15.20 -21.17 -5.74
C TRP A 444 13.84 -20.96 -6.45
N LYS A 445 13.82 -20.96 -7.78
CA LYS A 445 12.58 -20.79 -8.56
C LYS A 445 11.55 -21.88 -8.28
N LEU A 446 12.02 -23.08 -7.92
CA LEU A 446 11.17 -24.20 -7.54
C LEU A 446 10.26 -23.86 -6.34
N ILE A 447 10.80 -23.20 -5.32
CA ILE A 447 10.02 -22.79 -4.13
C ILE A 447 8.98 -21.73 -4.47
N GLU A 448 9.31 -20.79 -5.36
CA GLU A 448 8.42 -19.70 -5.75
C GLU A 448 7.41 -20.12 -6.85
N GLY A 449 7.54 -21.33 -7.40
CA GLY A 449 6.70 -21.83 -8.48
C GLY A 449 6.84 -20.98 -9.75
N ILE A 450 8.09 -20.68 -10.13
CA ILE A 450 8.41 -19.85 -11.31
C ILE A 450 8.94 -20.76 -12.40
N ASP A 451 8.17 -20.93 -13.47
CA ASP A 451 8.59 -21.64 -14.66
C ASP A 451 9.50 -20.75 -15.52
N ALA A 452 10.61 -21.32 -15.98
CA ALA A 452 11.48 -20.66 -16.92
C ALA A 452 10.85 -20.60 -18.31
N LYS A 453 10.89 -19.44 -18.94
CA LYS A 453 10.61 -19.33 -20.37
C LYS A 453 11.90 -19.60 -21.13
N GLU A 454 11.96 -20.74 -21.78
CA GLU A 454 13.12 -21.17 -22.54
C GLU A 454 12.96 -20.83 -24.03
N THR A 455 14.09 -20.51 -24.65
CA THR A 455 14.25 -20.40 -26.10
C THR A 455 15.42 -21.27 -26.49
N ILE A 456 15.14 -22.46 -26.97
CA ILE A 456 16.16 -23.43 -27.33
C ILE A 456 16.59 -23.16 -28.77
N LEU A 457 17.87 -22.85 -28.96
CA LEU A 457 18.47 -22.80 -30.30
C LEU A 457 18.96 -24.19 -30.71
N PRO A 458 18.86 -24.56 -32.00
CA PRO A 458 19.42 -25.82 -32.48
C PRO A 458 20.96 -25.82 -32.32
N PRO A 459 21.59 -27.01 -32.37
CA PRO A 459 23.05 -27.16 -32.23
C PRO A 459 23.78 -26.59 -33.45
N VAL A 460 24.17 -25.32 -33.37
CA VAL A 460 24.90 -24.58 -34.42
C VAL A 460 26.28 -24.23 -33.92
N GLN A 461 27.29 -24.30 -34.78
CA GLN A 461 28.67 -23.94 -34.47
C GLN A 461 29.15 -22.75 -35.32
N LYS A 462 30.20 -22.09 -34.84
CA LYS A 462 30.92 -21.07 -35.63
C LYS A 462 31.42 -21.71 -36.94
N GLY A 463 31.21 -21.01 -38.05
CA GLY A 463 31.57 -21.47 -39.38
C GLY A 463 30.45 -22.24 -40.10
N ASN A 464 29.35 -22.62 -39.42
CA ASN A 464 28.24 -23.22 -40.12
C ASN A 464 27.65 -22.23 -41.10
N ILE A 465 27.37 -22.70 -42.29
CA ILE A 465 26.64 -22.00 -43.37
C ILE A 465 25.19 -22.41 -43.30
N LEU A 466 24.30 -21.45 -43.13
CA LEU A 466 22.89 -21.69 -42.88
C LEU A 466 22.03 -21.01 -43.97
N PRO A 467 21.16 -21.72 -44.66
CA PRO A 467 20.24 -21.11 -45.58
C PRO A 467 19.23 -20.19 -44.83
N LEU A 468 19.04 -18.99 -45.37
CA LEU A 468 17.98 -18.09 -44.97
C LEU A 468 16.67 -18.54 -45.64
N ILE A 469 15.80 -19.17 -44.87
CA ILE A 469 14.55 -19.73 -45.42
C ILE A 469 13.51 -18.64 -45.65
N LYS A 470 13.46 -17.65 -44.77
CA LYS A 470 12.48 -16.56 -44.80
C LYS A 470 13.03 -15.31 -44.13
N SER A 471 12.66 -14.17 -44.70
CA SER A 471 12.87 -12.85 -44.05
C SER A 471 11.57 -12.09 -43.99
N GLU A 472 11.29 -11.43 -42.87
CA GLU A 472 10.07 -10.67 -42.63
C GLU A 472 10.36 -9.33 -41.99
N ILE A 473 9.79 -8.26 -42.54
CA ILE A 473 9.84 -6.92 -41.91
C ILE A 473 8.62 -6.82 -41.01
N ASN A 474 8.87 -6.78 -39.72
CA ASN A 474 7.82 -6.68 -38.69
C ASN A 474 7.66 -5.23 -38.25
N GLU A 475 6.49 -4.66 -38.50
CA GLU A 475 6.08 -3.37 -37.96
C GLU A 475 5.70 -3.53 -36.48
N VAL A 476 6.26 -2.71 -35.63
CA VAL A 476 6.00 -2.72 -34.18
C VAL A 476 5.61 -1.31 -33.71
N GLU A 477 4.42 -1.18 -33.19
CA GLU A 477 3.98 0.05 -32.55
C GLU A 477 4.60 0.20 -31.16
N ARG A 478 5.17 1.39 -30.87
CA ARG A 478 5.58 1.76 -29.52
C ARG A 478 4.34 1.96 -28.67
N LYS A 479 4.27 1.25 -27.57
CA LYS A 479 3.13 1.32 -26.64
C LYS A 479 3.40 2.35 -25.54
N PRO A 480 2.37 3.08 -25.09
CA PRO A 480 2.50 3.95 -23.95
C PRO A 480 2.86 3.14 -22.68
N PRO A 481 3.45 3.79 -21.67
CA PRO A 481 3.66 3.16 -20.39
C PRO A 481 2.33 2.69 -19.80
N LYS A 482 2.36 1.64 -19.00
CA LYS A 482 1.15 1.14 -18.34
C LYS A 482 0.77 2.06 -17.16
N PRO A 483 -0.53 2.23 -16.87
CA PRO A 483 -0.99 2.93 -15.68
C PRO A 483 -0.34 2.34 -14.42
N HIS A 484 -0.20 3.15 -13.38
CA HIS A 484 0.28 2.63 -12.10
C HIS A 484 -0.65 1.57 -11.54
N THR A 485 -0.05 0.56 -10.92
CA THR A 485 -0.71 -0.38 -10.01
C THR A 485 -0.29 -0.03 -8.58
N GLU A 486 -0.94 -0.60 -7.56
CA GLU A 486 -0.49 -0.39 -6.19
C GLU A 486 0.98 -0.81 -6.01
N LYS A 487 1.43 -1.90 -6.65
CA LYS A 487 2.83 -2.35 -6.64
C LYS A 487 3.79 -1.28 -7.18
N THR A 488 3.51 -0.74 -8.37
CA THR A 488 4.40 0.25 -9.00
C THR A 488 4.34 1.60 -8.28
N LEU A 489 3.18 1.97 -7.75
CA LEU A 489 3.01 3.19 -6.96
C LEU A 489 3.80 3.12 -5.64
N LEU A 490 3.70 2.01 -4.90
CA LEU A 490 4.46 1.80 -3.67
C LEU A 490 5.97 1.90 -3.92
N LYS A 491 6.48 1.31 -5.03
CA LYS A 491 7.89 1.43 -5.39
C LYS A 491 8.30 2.89 -5.63
N VAL A 492 7.50 3.67 -6.37
CA VAL A 492 7.78 5.10 -6.62
C VAL A 492 7.73 5.90 -5.31
N MET A 493 6.80 5.59 -4.40
CA MET A 493 6.75 6.24 -3.08
C MET A 493 7.99 5.93 -2.25
N GLU A 494 8.51 4.71 -2.28
CA GLU A 494 9.75 4.32 -1.57
C GLU A 494 10.98 5.06 -2.07
N THR A 495 11.08 5.27 -3.37
CA THR A 495 12.24 5.91 -4.01
C THR A 495 12.06 7.41 -4.21
N CYS A 496 10.97 7.98 -3.70
CA CYS A 496 10.62 9.41 -3.91
C CYS A 496 10.68 9.83 -5.39
N GLY A 497 10.20 8.96 -6.28
CA GLY A 497 10.19 9.18 -7.73
C GLY A 497 11.50 8.90 -8.46
N LYS A 498 12.61 8.65 -7.77
CA LYS A 498 13.88 8.32 -8.41
C LYS A 498 13.81 6.95 -9.08
N LYS A 499 14.34 6.85 -10.29
CA LYS A 499 14.47 5.59 -11.04
C LYS A 499 15.86 5.03 -10.79
N TYR A 500 15.91 3.75 -10.45
CA TYR A 500 17.16 3.00 -10.27
C TYR A 500 17.19 1.83 -11.25
N GLU A 501 18.33 1.57 -11.86
CA GLU A 501 18.57 0.37 -12.67
C GLU A 501 18.79 -0.86 -11.76
N GLU A 502 18.68 -2.07 -12.32
CA GLU A 502 18.89 -3.31 -11.55
C GLU A 502 20.25 -3.38 -10.87
N LYS A 503 21.29 -2.84 -11.53
CA LYS A 503 22.67 -2.76 -10.98
C LYS A 503 22.85 -1.69 -9.89
N GLU A 504 21.87 -0.82 -9.67
CA GLU A 504 21.84 0.22 -8.64
C GLU A 504 20.96 -0.17 -7.43
N GLU A 505 20.62 -1.45 -7.28
CA GLU A 505 19.76 -1.97 -6.23
C GLU A 505 20.26 -1.60 -4.82
N GLU A 506 21.57 -1.58 -4.62
CA GLU A 506 22.18 -1.16 -3.36
C GLU A 506 22.00 0.33 -3.07
N GLN A 507 22.17 1.19 -4.08
CA GLN A 507 21.94 2.64 -3.94
C GLN A 507 20.47 2.94 -3.66
N MET A 508 19.55 2.24 -4.33
CA MET A 508 18.11 2.33 -4.07
C MET A 508 17.80 1.96 -2.62
N MET A 509 18.36 0.87 -2.11
CA MET A 509 18.18 0.41 -0.75
C MET A 509 18.69 1.45 0.26
N MET A 510 19.88 2.00 0.07
CA MET A 510 20.42 3.04 0.92
C MET A 510 19.60 4.32 0.90
N ALA A 511 19.03 4.68 -0.25
CA ALA A 511 18.12 5.83 -0.35
C ALA A 511 16.82 5.61 0.44
N ILE A 512 16.25 4.41 0.40
CA ILE A 512 15.06 4.04 1.19
C ILE A 512 15.36 4.13 2.69
N LEU A 513 16.48 3.56 3.12
CA LEU A 513 16.91 3.57 4.52
C LEU A 513 17.30 4.96 5.05
N SER A 514 17.66 5.89 4.16
CA SER A 514 17.93 7.28 4.57
C SER A 514 16.68 8.05 5.01
N GLY A 515 15.49 7.43 4.88
CA GLY A 515 14.20 8.06 5.17
C GLY A 515 13.70 9.02 4.08
N PHE A 516 14.44 9.20 2.98
CA PHE A 516 14.02 10.04 1.86
C PHE A 516 12.97 9.31 1.00
N SER A 517 11.73 9.32 1.45
CA SER A 517 10.62 8.61 0.82
C SER A 517 9.30 9.37 0.98
N ILE A 518 8.26 8.94 0.27
CA ILE A 518 6.90 9.47 0.43
C ILE A 518 6.14 8.55 1.37
N GLY A 519 5.92 9.01 2.58
CA GLY A 519 5.30 8.25 3.66
C GLY A 519 6.15 7.07 4.14
N THR A 520 5.79 6.52 5.29
CA THR A 520 6.43 5.33 5.87
C THR A 520 5.79 4.04 5.35
N PRO A 521 6.42 2.87 5.50
CA PRO A 521 5.80 1.59 5.17
C PRO A 521 4.39 1.44 5.75
N ALA A 522 4.19 1.86 7.00
CA ALA A 522 2.89 1.79 7.70
C ALA A 522 1.78 2.62 7.04
N THR A 523 2.10 3.79 6.46
CA THR A 523 1.11 4.79 6.03
C THR A 523 0.80 4.78 4.54
N ARG A 524 1.67 4.21 3.69
CA ARG A 524 1.49 4.22 2.22
C ARG A 524 0.18 3.57 1.77
N ALA A 525 -0.15 2.40 2.31
CA ALA A 525 -1.37 1.69 1.95
C ALA A 525 -2.63 2.47 2.32
N GLU A 526 -2.64 3.11 3.50
CA GLU A 526 -3.74 3.96 3.94
C GLU A 526 -3.87 5.21 3.06
N THR A 527 -2.75 5.81 2.65
CA THR A 527 -2.75 6.95 1.71
C THR A 527 -3.41 6.59 0.38
N ILE A 528 -3.07 5.44 -0.21
CA ILE A 528 -3.71 4.96 -1.44
C ILE A 528 -5.21 4.75 -1.23
N LYS A 529 -5.60 4.20 -0.09
CA LYS A 529 -7.01 4.05 0.27
C LYS A 529 -7.70 5.40 0.41
N LYS A 530 -7.11 6.35 1.14
CA LYS A 530 -7.64 7.71 1.31
C LYS A 530 -7.83 8.45 -0.03
N LEU A 531 -6.92 8.29 -0.99
CA LEU A 531 -7.08 8.86 -2.33
C LEU A 531 -8.31 8.30 -3.05
N LYS A 532 -8.58 7.00 -2.92
CA LYS A 532 -9.78 6.36 -3.48
C LYS A 532 -11.04 6.85 -2.78
N ASP A 533 -11.04 6.87 -1.45
CA ASP A 533 -12.18 7.28 -0.63
C ASP A 533 -12.51 8.78 -0.82
N ALA A 534 -11.49 9.62 -1.00
CA ALA A 534 -11.64 11.03 -1.35
C ALA A 534 -12.13 11.24 -2.81
N GLY A 535 -12.08 10.20 -3.63
CA GLY A 535 -12.49 10.25 -5.03
C GLY A 535 -11.51 11.02 -5.93
N TYR A 536 -10.23 11.10 -5.54
CA TYR A 536 -9.17 11.70 -6.34
C TYR A 536 -8.61 10.73 -7.38
N ILE A 537 -8.68 9.43 -7.06
CA ILE A 537 -8.30 8.35 -7.97
C ILE A 537 -9.38 7.28 -8.03
N LYS A 538 -9.39 6.54 -9.13
CA LYS A 538 -10.22 5.35 -9.34
C LYS A 538 -9.37 4.15 -9.72
N ALA A 539 -9.87 2.95 -9.41
CA ALA A 539 -9.23 1.70 -9.79
C ALA A 539 -10.07 0.99 -10.87
N LYS A 540 -9.41 0.56 -11.96
CA LYS A 540 -9.99 -0.33 -12.98
C LYS A 540 -9.13 -1.59 -13.04
N GLY A 541 -9.64 -2.69 -12.49
CA GLY A 541 -8.82 -3.88 -12.26
C GLY A 541 -7.67 -3.59 -11.29
N LYS A 542 -6.43 -3.74 -11.75
CA LYS A 542 -5.22 -3.41 -10.97
C LYS A 542 -4.69 -1.99 -11.25
N SER A 543 -5.21 -1.32 -12.29
CA SER A 543 -4.74 0.00 -12.72
C SER A 543 -5.37 1.11 -11.88
N LEU A 544 -4.55 2.09 -11.50
CA LEU A 544 -4.95 3.31 -10.80
C LEU A 544 -4.86 4.49 -11.77
N THR A 545 -5.89 5.32 -11.79
CA THR A 545 -5.95 6.53 -12.63
C THR A 545 -6.57 7.69 -11.86
N CYS A 546 -6.20 8.92 -12.19
CA CYS A 546 -6.84 10.11 -11.64
C CYS A 546 -8.29 10.25 -12.10
N THR A 547 -9.11 10.80 -11.23
CA THR A 547 -10.41 11.38 -11.60
C THR A 547 -10.22 12.81 -12.08
N ASP A 548 -11.24 13.44 -12.67
CA ASP A 548 -11.16 14.82 -13.07
C ASP A 548 -10.91 15.76 -11.89
N LEU A 549 -11.49 15.46 -10.71
CA LEU A 549 -11.16 16.17 -9.47
C LEU A 549 -9.69 16.02 -9.08
N GLY A 550 -9.14 14.79 -9.19
CA GLY A 550 -7.72 14.56 -8.90
C GLY A 550 -6.79 15.30 -9.86
N LYS A 551 -7.12 15.33 -11.15
CA LYS A 551 -6.37 16.10 -12.17
C LYS A 551 -6.40 17.59 -11.86
N MET A 552 -7.59 18.14 -11.64
CA MET A 552 -7.77 19.55 -11.33
C MET A 552 -6.97 19.98 -10.09
N LEU A 553 -6.99 19.15 -9.02
CA LEU A 553 -6.17 19.43 -7.83
C LEU A 553 -4.67 19.50 -8.16
N VAL A 554 -4.15 18.57 -8.96
CA VAL A 554 -2.73 18.60 -9.35
C VAL A 554 -2.42 19.78 -10.24
N GLU A 555 -3.31 20.18 -11.13
CA GLU A 555 -3.06 21.22 -12.12
C GLU A 555 -3.16 22.64 -11.56
N THR A 556 -4.11 22.89 -10.67
CA THR A 556 -4.50 24.26 -10.31
C THR A 556 -4.48 24.60 -8.82
N PHE A 557 -4.32 23.61 -7.90
CA PHE A 557 -4.30 23.88 -6.47
C PHE A 557 -3.11 24.79 -6.09
N PRO A 558 -3.31 25.88 -5.33
CA PRO A 558 -2.31 26.96 -5.19
C PRO A 558 -1.08 26.58 -4.33
N ALA A 559 -1.21 25.69 -3.34
CA ALA A 559 -0.10 25.22 -2.51
C ALA A 559 0.70 24.14 -3.26
N ARG A 560 1.49 24.56 -4.26
CA ARG A 560 2.21 23.69 -5.23
C ARG A 560 3.25 22.80 -4.56
N GLU A 561 3.86 23.25 -3.48
CA GLU A 561 4.87 22.54 -2.71
C GLU A 561 4.35 21.19 -2.18
N LEU A 562 3.04 21.07 -1.93
CA LEU A 562 2.42 19.81 -1.52
C LEU A 562 2.49 18.70 -2.57
N PHE A 563 2.66 19.07 -3.83
CA PHE A 563 2.78 18.10 -4.92
C PHE A 563 4.24 17.80 -5.28
N ASP A 564 5.19 18.50 -4.67
CA ASP A 564 6.61 18.25 -4.87
C ASP A 564 7.04 17.00 -4.07
N LEU A 565 7.50 16.00 -4.82
CA LEU A 565 7.97 14.74 -4.24
C LEU A 565 9.24 14.95 -3.41
N GLU A 566 10.14 15.81 -3.89
CA GLU A 566 11.40 16.09 -3.21
C GLU A 566 11.17 16.83 -1.90
N TYR A 567 10.28 17.82 -1.90
CA TYR A 567 9.89 18.53 -0.68
C TYR A 567 9.35 17.56 0.39
N THR A 568 8.44 16.66 -0.01
CA THR A 568 7.89 15.64 0.89
C THR A 568 8.96 14.66 1.38
N GLY A 569 9.84 14.24 0.50
CA GLY A 569 10.97 13.37 0.86
C GLY A 569 11.91 14.04 1.86
N ARG A 570 12.18 15.33 1.73
CA ARG A 570 12.97 16.10 2.71
C ARG A 570 12.29 16.16 4.07
N LEU A 571 10.97 16.35 4.14
CA LEU A 571 10.23 16.35 5.41
C LEU A 571 10.33 15.00 6.11
N GLU A 572 10.18 13.88 5.39
CA GLU A 572 10.34 12.54 5.98
C GLU A 572 11.79 12.30 6.44
N LYS A 573 12.76 12.74 5.64
CA LYS A 573 14.17 12.68 6.03
C LYS A 573 14.44 13.49 7.29
N THR A 574 13.90 14.69 7.41
CA THR A 574 14.05 15.51 8.61
C THR A 574 13.51 14.79 9.86
N LEU A 575 12.36 14.11 9.76
CA LEU A 575 11.85 13.25 10.84
C LEU A 575 12.80 12.11 11.18
N SER A 576 13.44 11.48 10.18
CA SER A 576 14.48 10.48 10.41
C SER A 576 15.74 11.11 11.04
N ASP A 577 16.08 12.35 10.67
CA ASP A 577 17.22 13.07 11.26
C ASP A 577 16.94 13.48 12.74
N ILE A 578 15.67 13.72 13.13
CA ILE A 578 15.27 13.89 14.53
C ILE A 578 15.55 12.61 15.33
N GLU A 579 15.14 11.44 14.80
CA GLU A 579 15.43 10.14 15.44
C GLU A 579 16.93 9.93 15.66
N LYS A 580 17.74 10.34 14.68
CA LYS A 580 19.21 10.24 14.71
C LYS A 580 19.88 11.38 15.48
N LYS A 581 19.10 12.24 16.17
CA LYS A 581 19.56 13.41 16.95
C LYS A 581 20.34 14.45 16.12
N LYS A 582 20.06 14.53 14.81
CA LYS A 582 20.68 15.49 13.87
C LYS A 582 19.84 16.74 13.63
N PHE A 583 18.59 16.72 14.04
CA PHE A 583 17.63 17.81 13.90
C PHE A 583 16.71 17.87 15.12
N THR A 584 16.08 19.02 15.42
CA THR A 584 15.18 19.14 16.56
C THR A 584 13.71 19.11 16.12
N LYS A 585 12.83 18.64 17.02
CA LYS A 585 11.38 18.69 16.80
C LYS A 585 10.87 20.12 16.65
N ASP A 586 11.40 21.05 17.45
CA ASP A 586 10.91 22.44 17.50
C ASP A 586 11.27 23.21 16.23
N ASP A 587 12.47 23.01 15.66
CA ASP A 587 12.86 23.57 14.37
C ASP A 587 11.97 22.99 13.24
N PHE A 588 11.74 21.67 13.27
CA PHE A 588 10.84 21.02 12.32
C PHE A 588 9.41 21.60 12.37
N LEU A 589 8.84 21.76 13.57
CA LEU A 589 7.51 22.32 13.74
C LEU A 589 7.45 23.81 13.35
N SER A 590 8.52 24.56 13.54
CA SER A 590 8.62 25.95 13.10
C SER A 590 8.57 26.05 11.58
N MET A 591 9.27 25.17 10.85
CA MET A 591 9.19 25.08 9.39
C MET A 591 7.76 24.71 8.93
N ILE A 592 7.10 23.76 9.60
CA ILE A 592 5.73 23.37 9.27
C ILE A 592 4.73 24.50 9.51
N LYS A 593 4.86 25.24 10.62
CA LYS A 593 4.00 26.39 10.93
C LYS A 593 4.12 27.47 9.84
N GLN A 594 5.33 27.80 9.44
CA GLN A 594 5.58 28.76 8.38
C GLN A 594 4.96 28.30 7.05
N PHE A 595 5.19 27.05 6.67
CA PHE A 595 4.59 26.45 5.47
C PHE A 595 3.04 26.53 5.49
N VAL A 596 2.41 26.25 6.65
CA VAL A 596 0.96 26.33 6.80
C VAL A 596 0.45 27.76 6.63
N ILE A 597 1.11 28.74 7.23
CA ILE A 597 0.75 30.17 7.12
C ILE A 597 0.77 30.59 5.64
N GLU A 598 1.87 30.35 4.95
CA GLU A 598 2.03 30.70 3.53
C GLU A 598 1.04 29.97 2.63
N SER A 599 0.79 28.68 2.90
CA SER A 599 -0.15 27.89 2.09
C SER A 599 -1.59 28.34 2.30
N VAL A 600 -1.99 28.67 3.53
CA VAL A 600 -3.32 29.24 3.83
C VAL A 600 -3.52 30.56 3.10
N ASP A 601 -2.52 31.44 3.10
CA ASP A 601 -2.58 32.72 2.40
C ASP A 601 -2.70 32.51 0.89
N LYS A 602 -1.89 31.62 0.28
CA LYS A 602 -2.02 31.26 -1.13
C LYS A 602 -3.43 30.77 -1.48
N ILE A 603 -4.04 29.91 -0.64
CA ILE A 603 -5.40 29.38 -0.87
C ILE A 603 -6.45 30.49 -0.73
N LYS A 604 -6.33 31.38 0.28
CA LYS A 604 -7.27 32.50 0.47
C LYS A 604 -7.29 33.46 -0.72
N ASN A 605 -6.12 33.75 -1.27
CA ASN A 605 -5.95 34.70 -2.37
C ASN A 605 -6.05 34.05 -3.76
N ASP A 606 -6.31 32.73 -3.83
CA ASP A 606 -6.42 32.03 -5.11
C ASP A 606 -7.66 32.45 -5.90
N THR A 607 -7.45 32.64 -7.19
CA THR A 607 -8.47 32.98 -8.18
C THR A 607 -8.55 31.98 -9.34
N VAL A 608 -7.64 31.00 -9.38
CA VAL A 608 -7.46 30.06 -10.51
C VAL A 608 -8.19 28.74 -10.27
N PHE A 609 -8.10 28.20 -9.07
CA PHE A 609 -8.75 26.94 -8.73
C PHE A 609 -10.27 27.14 -8.59
N GLY A 610 -11.03 26.71 -9.60
CA GLY A 610 -12.49 26.87 -9.64
C GLY A 610 -13.27 26.00 -8.66
N GLY A 611 -12.60 25.21 -7.85
CA GLY A 611 -13.22 24.21 -6.98
C GLY A 611 -13.63 22.93 -7.73
N PRO A 612 -14.02 21.87 -7.04
CA PRO A 612 -14.38 20.61 -7.67
C PRO A 612 -15.63 20.81 -8.55
N VAL A 613 -15.46 20.60 -9.86
CA VAL A 613 -16.60 20.45 -10.77
C VAL A 613 -17.41 19.24 -10.30
N ILE A 614 -18.71 19.42 -10.17
CA ILE A 614 -19.60 18.32 -9.77
C ILE A 614 -19.53 17.28 -10.87
N LEU A 615 -19.10 16.07 -10.51
CA LEU A 615 -19.03 14.96 -11.45
C LEU A 615 -20.42 14.49 -11.93
N GLU A 616 -21.46 14.78 -11.17
CA GLU A 616 -22.87 14.66 -11.55
C GLU A 616 -23.64 15.80 -10.90
N PRO A 617 -24.25 16.72 -11.63
CA PRO A 617 -25.11 17.72 -11.07
C PRO A 617 -26.26 17.01 -10.33
N LEU A 618 -26.55 17.44 -9.09
CA LEU A 618 -27.74 16.98 -8.41
C LEU A 618 -28.94 17.38 -9.26
N HIS A 619 -29.85 16.46 -9.48
CA HIS A 619 -31.10 16.77 -10.21
C HIS A 619 -31.87 17.81 -9.41
N THR A 620 -32.18 18.91 -10.05
CA THR A 620 -32.95 20.00 -9.44
C THR A 620 -34.45 19.68 -9.32
N GLU A 621 -34.91 18.75 -10.13
CA GLU A 621 -36.29 18.27 -10.10
C GLU A 621 -36.46 17.18 -9.04
N PRO A 622 -37.64 17.13 -8.39
CA PRO A 622 -37.98 16.05 -7.49
C PRO A 622 -37.88 14.68 -8.19
N VAL A 623 -37.27 13.71 -7.54
CA VAL A 623 -37.13 12.35 -8.09
C VAL A 623 -38.44 11.55 -8.02
N GLY A 624 -39.39 12.02 -7.23
CA GLY A 624 -40.69 11.38 -7.04
C GLY A 624 -41.43 11.93 -5.80
N ILE A 625 -42.47 11.24 -5.40
CA ILE A 625 -43.34 11.61 -4.25
C ILE A 625 -43.01 10.72 -3.05
N CYS A 626 -42.92 11.30 -1.88
CA CYS A 626 -42.67 10.61 -0.62
C CYS A 626 -43.79 9.62 -0.27
N PRO A 627 -43.53 8.33 -0.11
CA PRO A 627 -44.56 7.35 0.26
C PRO A 627 -45.10 7.54 1.70
N GLU A 628 -44.41 8.31 2.54
CA GLU A 628 -44.80 8.58 3.92
C GLU A 628 -45.76 9.76 4.06
N CYS A 629 -45.54 10.86 3.32
CA CYS A 629 -46.28 12.11 3.54
C CYS A 629 -46.72 12.84 2.26
N GLY A 630 -46.48 12.27 1.08
CA GLY A 630 -46.86 12.87 -0.21
C GLY A 630 -46.05 14.09 -0.67
N ALA A 631 -45.06 14.55 0.11
CA ALA A 631 -44.19 15.65 -0.29
C ALA A 631 -43.13 15.22 -1.32
N PRO A 632 -42.59 16.14 -2.12
CA PRO A 632 -41.56 15.81 -3.08
C PRO A 632 -40.30 15.18 -2.44
N ILE A 633 -39.71 14.18 -3.09
CA ILE A 633 -38.39 13.65 -2.75
C ILE A 633 -37.35 14.41 -3.56
N ILE A 634 -36.37 15.01 -2.86
CA ILE A 634 -35.29 15.78 -3.44
C ILE A 634 -33.96 15.05 -3.31
N GLU A 635 -33.11 15.18 -4.33
CA GLU A 635 -31.76 14.68 -4.29
C GLU A 635 -30.86 15.61 -3.48
N THR A 636 -30.10 15.04 -2.56
CA THR A 636 -29.06 15.73 -1.80
C THR A 636 -27.70 15.06 -2.04
N ALA A 637 -26.62 15.65 -1.55
CA ALA A 637 -25.29 15.05 -1.65
C ALA A 637 -25.19 13.64 -1.04
N ARG A 638 -26.03 13.31 -0.04
CA ARG A 638 -25.96 12.05 0.72
C ARG A 638 -27.13 11.11 0.52
N ALA A 639 -28.28 11.63 0.16
CA ALA A 639 -29.51 10.86 0.11
C ALA A 639 -30.54 11.46 -0.83
N PHE A 640 -31.50 10.64 -1.22
CA PHE A 640 -32.80 11.08 -1.76
C PHE A 640 -33.75 11.18 -0.60
N GLY A 641 -34.06 12.40 -0.16
CA GLY A 641 -34.80 12.67 1.07
C GLY A 641 -36.08 13.46 0.85
N CYS A 642 -37.05 13.27 1.75
CA CYS A 642 -38.31 14.02 1.71
C CYS A 642 -38.06 15.51 1.98
N SER A 643 -38.63 16.40 1.14
CA SER A 643 -38.56 17.85 1.32
C SER A 643 -39.24 18.34 2.63
N ALA A 644 -40.16 17.57 3.16
CA ALA A 644 -40.83 17.85 4.43
C ALA A 644 -40.09 17.36 5.68
N TRP A 645 -38.78 17.06 5.59
CA TRP A 645 -37.99 16.58 6.72
C TRP A 645 -37.98 17.55 7.93
N LYS A 646 -38.05 18.86 7.70
CA LYS A 646 -38.18 19.87 8.75
C LYS A 646 -39.55 19.83 9.45
N LYS A 647 -40.57 19.27 8.81
CA LYS A 647 -41.90 19.06 9.35
C LYS A 647 -42.05 17.68 9.99
N GLY A 648 -40.96 16.93 10.16
CA GLY A 648 -40.93 15.66 10.88
C GLY A 648 -40.89 14.40 10.01
N CYS A 649 -41.02 14.50 8.68
CA CYS A 649 -40.91 13.31 7.82
C CYS A 649 -39.48 12.80 7.76
N LYS A 650 -39.30 11.50 8.03
CA LYS A 650 -37.94 10.86 8.11
C LYS A 650 -37.60 9.97 6.91
N PHE A 651 -38.43 10.00 5.86
CA PHE A 651 -38.14 9.19 4.67
C PHE A 651 -36.90 9.67 3.97
N ALA A 652 -35.95 8.75 3.79
CA ALA A 652 -34.71 8.98 3.03
C ALA A 652 -34.11 7.66 2.54
N ILE A 653 -33.59 7.66 1.31
CA ILE A 653 -32.82 6.58 0.72
C ILE A 653 -31.38 7.08 0.61
N TRP A 654 -30.45 6.46 1.35
CA TRP A 654 -29.05 6.90 1.43
C TRP A 654 -28.25 6.44 0.20
N LYS A 655 -27.45 7.33 -0.40
CA LYS A 655 -26.62 7.01 -1.57
C LYS A 655 -25.51 6.01 -1.25
N ASP A 656 -25.06 5.96 0.00
CA ASP A 656 -24.07 5.04 0.54
C ASP A 656 -24.69 3.87 1.32
N ASP A 657 -25.94 3.52 0.98
CA ASP A 657 -26.66 2.42 1.63
C ASP A 657 -25.82 1.12 1.62
N ARG A 658 -25.59 0.58 2.83
CA ARG A 658 -24.68 -0.55 3.02
C ARG A 658 -25.21 -1.84 2.40
N PHE A 659 -26.53 -2.03 2.38
CA PHE A 659 -27.13 -3.23 1.80
C PHE A 659 -26.92 -3.23 0.28
N ILE A 660 -27.31 -2.15 -0.40
CA ILE A 660 -27.15 -2.01 -1.85
C ILE A 660 -25.66 -2.06 -2.26
N THR A 661 -24.80 -1.37 -1.51
CA THR A 661 -23.34 -1.38 -1.76
C THR A 661 -22.73 -2.76 -1.57
N SER A 662 -23.18 -3.54 -0.58
CA SER A 662 -22.69 -4.91 -0.35
C SER A 662 -22.99 -5.87 -1.50
N LEU A 663 -23.98 -5.55 -2.33
CA LEU A 663 -24.37 -6.32 -3.53
C LEU A 663 -23.66 -5.84 -4.80
N GLY A 664 -22.67 -4.94 -4.67
CA GLY A 664 -21.93 -4.36 -5.79
C GLY A 664 -22.72 -3.36 -6.62
N LYS A 665 -23.78 -2.75 -6.03
CA LYS A 665 -24.65 -1.76 -6.67
C LYS A 665 -24.55 -0.40 -5.99
N LYS A 666 -25.04 0.65 -6.68
CA LYS A 666 -25.11 2.01 -6.14
C LYS A 666 -26.55 2.52 -6.20
N VAL A 667 -26.92 3.33 -5.23
CA VAL A 667 -28.17 4.07 -5.25
C VAL A 667 -27.99 5.28 -6.16
N SER A 668 -28.67 5.29 -7.32
CA SER A 668 -28.65 6.37 -8.31
C SER A 668 -30.01 7.05 -8.42
N TYR A 669 -30.05 8.22 -9.05
CA TYR A 669 -31.30 8.95 -9.33
C TYR A 669 -32.30 8.07 -10.09
N GLU A 670 -31.87 7.42 -11.17
CA GLU A 670 -32.71 6.56 -12.00
C GLU A 670 -33.28 5.37 -11.20
N MET A 671 -32.45 4.77 -10.37
CA MET A 671 -32.86 3.70 -9.48
C MET A 671 -33.99 4.15 -8.54
N VAL A 672 -33.81 5.31 -7.89
CA VAL A 672 -34.78 5.84 -6.92
C VAL A 672 -36.06 6.27 -7.64
N LYS A 673 -35.95 6.84 -8.83
CA LYS A 673 -37.10 7.21 -9.66
C LYS A 673 -37.94 5.99 -9.98
N ILE A 674 -37.35 4.94 -10.53
CA ILE A 674 -38.04 3.67 -10.84
C ILE A 674 -38.67 3.06 -9.57
N LEU A 675 -37.96 3.09 -8.45
CA LEU A 675 -38.46 2.57 -7.17
C LEU A 675 -39.66 3.32 -6.67
N LEU A 676 -39.67 4.66 -6.75
CA LEU A 676 -40.79 5.49 -6.30
C LEU A 676 -42.01 5.41 -7.25
N GLU A 677 -41.74 5.25 -8.56
CA GLU A 677 -42.82 5.13 -9.57
C GLU A 677 -43.49 3.76 -9.57
N HIS A 678 -42.72 2.67 -9.40
CA HIS A 678 -43.18 1.30 -9.56
C HIS A 678 -43.20 0.48 -8.26
N GLY A 679 -42.78 1.05 -7.13
CA GLY A 679 -42.67 0.37 -5.84
C GLY A 679 -41.53 -0.65 -5.76
N LYS A 680 -40.85 -0.94 -6.88
CA LYS A 680 -39.72 -1.89 -6.98
C LYS A 680 -38.73 -1.50 -8.06
N VAL A 681 -37.48 -1.94 -7.92
CA VAL A 681 -36.44 -1.79 -8.95
C VAL A 681 -35.71 -3.08 -9.18
N GLY A 682 -35.49 -3.47 -10.46
CA GLY A 682 -34.79 -4.69 -10.84
C GLY A 682 -33.29 -4.49 -11.04
N PHE A 683 -32.46 -5.33 -10.42
CA PHE A 683 -31.03 -5.36 -10.69
C PHE A 683 -30.59 -6.71 -11.24
N ARG A 684 -29.75 -6.68 -12.28
CA ARG A 684 -29.06 -7.85 -12.81
C ARG A 684 -27.59 -7.84 -12.35
N GLY A 685 -27.02 -9.03 -12.10
CA GLY A 685 -25.61 -9.17 -11.75
C GLY A 685 -25.25 -8.59 -10.38
N CYS A 686 -26.13 -8.70 -9.39
CA CYS A 686 -25.82 -8.50 -8.00
C CYS A 686 -24.85 -9.58 -7.51
N VAL A 687 -24.00 -9.27 -6.56
CA VAL A 687 -23.00 -10.21 -6.02
C VAL A 687 -23.35 -10.54 -4.58
N SER A 688 -23.60 -11.82 -4.30
CA SER A 688 -23.88 -12.31 -2.94
C SER A 688 -22.62 -12.28 -2.07
N LYS A 689 -22.76 -12.40 -0.76
CA LYS A 689 -21.63 -12.53 0.19
C LYS A 689 -20.70 -13.71 -0.12
N ARG A 690 -21.20 -14.74 -0.83
CA ARG A 690 -20.44 -15.90 -1.29
C ARG A 690 -19.82 -15.71 -2.67
N GLY A 691 -19.97 -14.54 -3.31
CA GLY A 691 -19.41 -14.24 -4.63
C GLY A 691 -20.29 -14.64 -5.82
N ASN A 692 -21.44 -15.28 -5.61
CA ASN A 692 -22.34 -15.71 -6.68
C ASN A 692 -23.12 -14.52 -7.26
N LYS A 693 -23.25 -14.47 -8.58
CA LYS A 693 -24.07 -13.48 -9.28
C LYS A 693 -25.53 -13.88 -9.28
N PHE A 694 -26.42 -12.91 -9.06
CA PHE A 694 -27.87 -13.13 -9.13
C PHE A 694 -28.60 -11.89 -9.65
N SER A 695 -29.86 -12.04 -10.01
CA SER A 695 -30.78 -10.96 -10.38
C SER A 695 -31.95 -10.94 -9.41
N ALA A 696 -32.40 -9.75 -9.00
CA ALA A 696 -33.51 -9.62 -8.07
C ALA A 696 -34.23 -8.29 -8.23
N TYR A 697 -35.50 -8.27 -7.84
CA TYR A 697 -36.26 -7.06 -7.55
C TYR A 697 -36.00 -6.61 -6.13
N PHE A 698 -35.90 -5.30 -5.94
CA PHE A 698 -35.64 -4.65 -4.65
C PHE A 698 -36.81 -3.74 -4.32
N TYR A 699 -37.30 -3.85 -3.10
CA TYR A 699 -38.37 -3.07 -2.50
C TYR A 699 -37.79 -2.30 -1.32
N TYR A 700 -38.24 -1.08 -1.11
CA TYR A 700 -37.84 -0.27 0.06
C TYR A 700 -39.08 0.01 0.88
N GLU A 701 -39.36 -0.85 1.87
CA GLU A 701 -40.61 -0.97 2.57
C GLU A 701 -40.48 -0.61 4.05
N LYS A 702 -41.54 -0.10 4.64
CA LYS A 702 -41.60 0.23 6.07
C LYS A 702 -41.87 -1.03 6.88
N ASP A 703 -40.96 -1.37 7.76
CA ASP A 703 -41.11 -2.47 8.71
C ASP A 703 -42.17 -2.08 9.78
N GLU A 704 -43.20 -2.88 9.96
CA GLU A 704 -44.31 -2.59 10.86
C GLU A 704 -43.89 -2.53 12.33
N LYS A 705 -42.91 -3.31 12.75
CA LYS A 705 -42.44 -3.40 14.14
C LYS A 705 -41.45 -2.26 14.47
N THR A 706 -40.51 -1.99 13.60
CA THR A 706 -39.48 -0.98 13.85
C THR A 706 -39.80 0.41 13.35
N LYS A 707 -40.89 0.53 12.53
CA LYS A 707 -41.31 1.78 11.84
C LYS A 707 -40.22 2.40 10.97
N ARG A 708 -39.22 1.59 10.57
CA ARG A 708 -38.07 2.01 9.71
C ARG A 708 -38.23 1.41 8.33
N TYR A 709 -37.73 2.12 7.31
CA TYR A 709 -37.65 1.61 5.96
C TYR A 709 -36.43 0.70 5.82
N ASN A 710 -36.63 -0.48 5.22
CA ASN A 710 -35.61 -1.48 4.98
C ASN A 710 -35.72 -2.03 3.56
N TRP A 711 -34.62 -2.51 3.03
CA TRP A 711 -34.58 -3.19 1.75
C TRP A 711 -35.06 -4.64 1.88
N ARG A 712 -36.00 -5.03 1.02
CA ARG A 712 -36.38 -6.41 0.77
C ARG A 712 -36.03 -6.79 -0.65
N LEU A 713 -35.54 -8.01 -0.89
CA LEU A 713 -35.24 -8.52 -2.21
C LEU A 713 -36.09 -9.75 -2.53
N GLU A 714 -36.40 -9.90 -3.82
CA GLU A 714 -37.10 -11.03 -4.39
C GLU A 714 -36.33 -11.48 -5.63
N PHE A 715 -35.90 -12.76 -5.65
CA PHE A 715 -35.09 -13.26 -6.75
C PHE A 715 -35.89 -13.33 -8.04
N ILE A 716 -35.26 -12.98 -9.16
CA ILE A 716 -35.83 -13.12 -10.49
C ILE A 716 -35.43 -14.51 -10.99
N ASP A 717 -36.40 -15.41 -11.19
CA ASP A 717 -36.15 -16.71 -11.82
C ASP A 717 -35.69 -16.50 -13.25
N THR A 718 -34.47 -16.92 -13.53
CA THR A 718 -33.84 -16.80 -14.85
C THR A 718 -34.06 -18.02 -15.74
N ASN A 719 -34.91 -18.94 -15.35
CA ASN A 719 -35.30 -20.05 -16.24
C ASN A 719 -36.38 -19.57 -17.21
N PRO A 720 -36.17 -19.60 -18.52
CA PRO A 720 -37.24 -19.41 -19.47
C PRO A 720 -38.27 -20.57 -19.27
N PRO A 721 -39.58 -20.29 -19.39
CA PRO A 721 -40.55 -21.38 -19.40
C PRO A 721 -40.21 -22.36 -20.53
N SER A 722 -40.14 -23.63 -20.17
CA SER A 722 -39.93 -24.77 -21.03
C SER A 722 -40.91 -24.86 -22.20
#